data_70c701bf84881304c9e07ab370ef7d7b
#
_entry.id   70c701bf84881304c9e07ab370ef7d7b
#
_cell.length_a   1.000
_cell.length_b   1.000
_cell.length_c   1.000
_cell.angle_alpha   90.00
_cell.angle_beta   90.00
_cell.angle_gamma   90.00
#
_symmetry.space_group_name_H-M   'P 1'
#
loop_
_entity.id
_entity.type
_entity.pdbx_description
1 polymer ?
#
loop_
_entity_poly.entity_id
_entity_poly.type
_entity_poly.pdbx_seq_one_letter_code
_entity_poly.pdbx_strand_id
1 'polypeptide(L)'
;MLKRLIKGKKRRPPPPLPPPPPPPPPPPSPPPPPPPPPASPPPPPPPPPMPSSSPSPSPSSLLPPPPPPPPPSPPKQPNTPFLFPKTDSRILPDPSNFFSQNLLSNPLPTNSFFQNFVIKNGDQPEYIHPYLIKSSNSSLSFSYPSHLATPTFISQVFNPDITISSITKPDHDHSHLKHVITSYSELSVTLDIPSCNLRFFLVRGSPFVTSLVTNNSPLLITTIHAITSFSSNSTLTKHTMQLNNGQTWLIYTTAAVTMTNSRLSEVTSDGFSGIIRIALLPDSDTKYESFLDRFSTCFAISGDASFGKAFCVEYKWEKKGWGELLMLAHPLHLQLLSTNDCDVTILNDFKYRSIDGDLVGIVGDSWVLKSYPVSVTWHSARGIKESSYDEISAALSEDVNSLNNSGIITTTSCYYYGKSITRAARLALIAEEVSFHDVIPVIRKFLKDAIEPWLDGTFEGNGFLYDSKWGGIVTSQGSKDSSADFGFSIYNDHHYHLGYFLYAIAVLAKIDPAWGRKYKPQAYSLMADFMNLGRRSNSSYTRLRCFDLYKLHSWAGGLTEFADGRNQESTSEAVNAYYSAALMGLAYGDTHLIATGSTLVALEMHAAQMWWHVREGENLYDEDFVKENRIMGVLWANKRDSGLWFAPPEWRECRLGIQVLPLLPITETLFSDVGYVKELVEWTKANLNRKGVGEGWKGFIHAMEGTYDRESALQKIRSLKAFDDGNSLSNLLWWIHSRGDVVEEEFDHGKHYCWFDHYCH
;
A
#
# COMPACT_ATOMS: atom_id res chain seq x y z
N MET A 1 -43.10 -14.84 58.26
CA MET A 1 -42.60 -16.21 58.39
C MET A 1 -41.90 -16.56 57.12
N LEU A 2 -40.62 -16.51 57.04
CA LEU A 2 -39.62 -17.29 56.31
C LEU A 2 -38.29 -16.48 56.26
N LYS A 3 -37.59 -16.48 57.37
CA LYS A 3 -36.14 -16.20 57.44
C LYS A 3 -35.52 -17.53 57.90
N ARG A 4 -34.75 -18.17 56.98
CA ARG A 4 -33.61 -19.06 57.34
C ARG A 4 -33.17 -19.80 56.09
N LEU A 5 -31.81 -19.85 55.94
CA LEU A 5 -31.01 -20.71 55.09
C LEU A 5 -30.49 -20.13 53.77
N ILE A 6 -29.47 -19.28 53.86
CA ILE A 6 -28.32 -19.34 52.91
C ILE A 6 -27.05 -19.22 53.75
N LYS A 7 -26.44 -20.37 54.08
CA LYS A 7 -25.03 -20.45 54.52
C LYS A 7 -24.13 -20.38 53.28
N GLY A 8 -23.46 -19.26 53.11
CA GLY A 8 -22.47 -19.06 52.05
C GLY A 8 -21.25 -19.97 52.26
N LYS A 9 -20.97 -20.86 51.34
CA LYS A 9 -19.67 -21.51 51.19
C LYS A 9 -18.66 -20.45 50.70
N LYS A 10 -17.70 -20.05 51.54
CA LYS A 10 -16.53 -19.30 51.11
C LYS A 10 -15.73 -20.11 50.12
N ARG A 11 -15.65 -19.64 48.87
CA ARG A 11 -14.71 -20.18 47.88
C ARG A 11 -13.29 -19.84 48.30
N ARG A 12 -12.41 -20.82 48.33
CA ARG A 12 -10.96 -20.59 48.49
C ARG A 12 -10.45 -19.79 47.26
N PRO A 13 -9.52 -18.83 47.46
CA PRO A 13 -8.87 -18.18 46.32
C PRO A 13 -8.09 -19.20 45.48
N PRO A 14 -7.97 -18.98 44.17
CA PRO A 14 -7.14 -19.84 43.31
C PRO A 14 -5.68 -19.77 43.74
N PRO A 15 -4.89 -20.86 43.51
CA PRO A 15 -3.46 -20.86 43.82
C PRO A 15 -2.74 -19.80 42.95
N PRO A 16 -1.62 -19.22 43.46
CA PRO A 16 -0.83 -18.26 42.69
C PRO A 16 -0.24 -18.91 41.45
N LEU A 17 -0.20 -18.15 40.36
CA LEU A 17 0.43 -18.60 39.09
C LEU A 17 1.93 -18.89 39.32
N PRO A 18 2.50 -19.88 38.64
CA PRO A 18 3.92 -20.17 38.72
C PRO A 18 4.73 -18.97 38.18
N PRO A 19 5.94 -18.73 38.70
CA PRO A 19 6.80 -17.65 38.22
C PRO A 19 7.17 -17.86 36.76
N PRO A 20 7.39 -16.78 35.99
CA PRO A 20 7.81 -16.90 34.59
C PRO A 20 9.17 -17.61 34.48
N PRO A 21 9.44 -18.34 33.40
CA PRO A 21 10.72 -18.97 33.18
C PRO A 21 11.85 -17.92 33.09
N PRO A 22 13.08 -18.28 33.49
CA PRO A 22 14.23 -17.38 33.39
C PRO A 22 14.53 -17.03 31.92
N PRO A 23 15.06 -15.82 31.65
CA PRO A 23 15.42 -15.43 30.29
C PRO A 23 16.50 -16.36 29.71
N PRO A 24 16.52 -16.60 28.40
CA PRO A 24 17.54 -17.40 27.75
C PRO A 24 18.94 -16.77 27.93
N PRO A 25 20.02 -17.58 27.97
CA PRO A 25 21.38 -17.09 28.09
C PRO A 25 21.75 -16.23 26.85
N PRO A 26 22.62 -15.22 27.01
CA PRO A 26 23.06 -14.39 25.89
C PRO A 26 23.80 -15.25 24.85
N PRO A 27 23.72 -14.88 23.55
CA PRO A 27 24.41 -15.59 22.48
C PRO A 27 25.94 -15.54 22.66
N PRO A 28 26.69 -16.55 22.23
CA PRO A 28 28.13 -16.56 22.30
C PRO A 28 28.76 -15.44 21.46
N SER A 29 29.85 -14.85 21.95
CA SER A 29 30.59 -13.79 21.27
C SER A 29 31.09 -14.26 19.88
N PRO A 30 31.09 -13.38 18.86
CA PRO A 30 31.54 -13.73 17.53
C PRO A 30 33.07 -14.06 17.52
N PRO A 31 33.51 -14.96 16.62
CA PRO A 31 34.92 -15.28 16.47
C PRO A 31 35.74 -14.08 15.96
N PRO A 32 37.04 -14.01 16.26
CA PRO A 32 37.92 -12.91 15.78
C PRO A 32 38.02 -12.92 14.25
N PRO A 33 38.24 -11.74 13.64
CA PRO A 33 38.36 -11.63 12.17
C PRO A 33 39.61 -12.33 11.63
N PRO A 34 39.54 -12.85 10.40
CA PRO A 34 40.69 -13.48 9.75
C PRO A 34 41.81 -12.45 9.42
N PRO A 35 43.07 -12.88 9.29
CA PRO A 35 44.19 -11.99 8.96
C PRO A 35 44.09 -11.44 7.54
N PRO A 36 44.65 -10.24 7.25
CA PRO A 36 44.57 -9.62 5.95
C PRO A 36 45.31 -10.38 4.86
N PRO A 37 44.86 -10.33 3.59
CA PRO A 37 45.51 -11.00 2.48
C PRO A 37 46.88 -10.34 2.10
N PRO A 38 47.79 -11.09 1.47
CA PRO A 38 49.09 -10.56 1.07
C PRO A 38 49.02 -9.52 -0.06
N ALA A 39 49.96 -8.58 -0.06
CA ALA A 39 50.03 -7.45 -0.98
C ALA A 39 50.19 -7.87 -2.45
N SER A 40 49.51 -7.13 -3.34
CA SER A 40 49.54 -7.32 -4.80
C SER A 40 50.90 -6.93 -5.43
N PRO A 41 51.31 -7.57 -6.55
CA PRO A 41 52.57 -7.22 -7.25
C PRO A 41 52.45 -5.90 -8.00
N PRO A 42 53.61 -5.26 -8.29
CA PRO A 42 53.68 -3.93 -8.94
C PRO A 42 53.29 -3.97 -10.43
N PRO A 43 52.86 -2.83 -11.00
CA PRO A 43 52.41 -2.74 -12.39
C PRO A 43 53.57 -2.78 -13.41
N PRO A 44 53.31 -3.20 -14.66
CA PRO A 44 54.34 -3.27 -15.72
C PRO A 44 54.71 -1.88 -16.27
N PRO A 45 55.91 -1.75 -16.90
CA PRO A 45 56.44 -0.47 -17.41
C PRO A 45 55.75 -0.02 -18.72
N PRO A 46 55.80 1.29 -19.05
CA PRO A 46 55.16 1.87 -20.23
C PRO A 46 55.88 1.55 -21.55
N PRO A 47 55.17 1.56 -22.70
CA PRO A 47 55.77 1.29 -24.02
C PRO A 47 56.58 2.48 -24.59
N PRO A 48 57.52 2.21 -25.54
CA PRO A 48 58.44 3.21 -26.07
C PRO A 48 57.79 4.12 -27.12
N PRO A 49 58.38 5.32 -27.41
CA PRO A 49 57.84 6.31 -28.33
C PRO A 49 58.04 5.98 -29.79
N MET A 50 57.12 6.40 -30.66
CA MET A 50 57.23 6.28 -32.14
C MET A 50 58.04 7.40 -32.77
N PRO A 51 58.73 7.16 -33.94
CA PRO A 51 59.56 8.12 -34.58
C PRO A 51 58.81 9.09 -35.49
N SER A 52 59.41 10.29 -35.60
CA SER A 52 59.04 11.41 -36.45
C SER A 52 59.45 11.25 -37.92
N SER A 53 58.64 11.71 -38.85
CA SER A 53 59.10 12.02 -40.21
C SER A 53 58.24 13.12 -40.89
N SER A 54 58.94 14.09 -41.43
CA SER A 54 58.51 15.12 -42.38
C SER A 54 58.98 14.77 -43.80
N PRO A 55 58.72 15.50 -44.90
CA PRO A 55 58.04 16.76 -45.16
C PRO A 55 57.08 16.78 -46.36
N SER A 56 56.44 17.93 -46.55
CA SER A 56 55.49 18.27 -47.63
C SER A 56 56.07 18.56 -48.99
N PRO A 57 55.28 18.59 -50.08
CA PRO A 57 55.28 19.72 -50.99
C PRO A 57 53.96 20.33 -51.34
N SER A 58 53.95 21.58 -51.77
CA SER A 58 52.94 22.56 -52.03
C SER A 58 52.30 22.47 -53.46
N PRO A 59 51.41 23.39 -53.90
CA PRO A 59 50.00 23.13 -54.05
C PRO A 59 49.46 23.15 -55.50
N SER A 60 48.36 22.54 -55.76
CA SER A 60 47.58 22.75 -56.99
C SER A 60 46.08 22.86 -56.65
N SER A 61 45.49 23.89 -57.21
CA SER A 61 44.10 24.27 -57.13
C SER A 61 43.13 23.16 -57.52
N LEU A 62 42.19 22.82 -56.64
CA LEU A 62 41.00 22.08 -57.01
C LEU A 62 39.83 22.46 -56.07
N LEU A 63 38.64 22.41 -56.60
CA LEU A 63 37.30 22.70 -56.05
C LEU A 63 37.13 22.25 -54.59
N PRO A 64 36.25 22.94 -53.78
CA PRO A 64 36.02 22.54 -52.40
C PRO A 64 35.43 21.14 -52.35
N PRO A 65 35.85 20.29 -51.41
CA PRO A 65 35.30 18.94 -51.25
C PRO A 65 33.81 19.02 -50.86
N PRO A 66 33.01 18.03 -51.24
CA PRO A 66 31.61 17.95 -50.79
C PRO A 66 31.54 17.92 -49.27
N PRO A 67 30.47 18.45 -48.67
CA PRO A 67 30.32 18.46 -47.22
C PRO A 67 30.35 17.00 -46.70
N PRO A 68 30.96 16.76 -45.53
CA PRO A 68 31.04 15.42 -44.97
C PRO A 68 29.61 14.87 -44.76
N PRO A 69 29.41 13.57 -44.95
CA PRO A 69 28.10 12.96 -44.67
C PRO A 69 27.72 13.26 -43.20
N PRO A 70 26.41 13.47 -42.94
CA PRO A 70 25.96 13.69 -41.56
C PRO A 70 26.42 12.52 -40.68
N PRO A 71 26.81 12.80 -39.41
CA PRO A 71 27.24 11.74 -38.51
C PRO A 71 26.15 10.66 -38.42
N PRO A 72 26.54 9.39 -38.38
CA PRO A 72 25.56 8.31 -38.23
C PRO A 72 24.67 8.60 -37.01
N SER A 73 23.36 8.51 -37.18
CA SER A 73 22.42 8.63 -36.07
C SER A 73 22.89 7.72 -34.95
N PRO A 74 22.91 8.18 -33.70
CA PRO A 74 23.30 7.33 -32.58
C PRO A 74 22.45 6.07 -32.62
N PRO A 75 23.02 4.89 -32.36
CA PRO A 75 22.25 3.65 -32.38
C PRO A 75 21.06 3.83 -31.45
N LYS A 76 19.85 3.55 -31.94
CA LYS A 76 18.65 3.50 -31.11
C LYS A 76 18.97 2.51 -30.00
N GLN A 77 19.13 3.02 -28.78
CA GLN A 77 19.30 2.16 -27.62
C GLN A 77 18.11 1.19 -27.57
N PRO A 78 18.35 -0.09 -27.36
CA PRO A 78 17.25 -1.02 -27.21
C PRO A 78 16.37 -0.55 -26.06
N ASN A 79 15.04 -0.51 -26.26
CA ASN A 79 14.02 -0.11 -25.29
C ASN A 79 13.90 -1.11 -24.12
N THR A 80 14.95 -1.78 -23.73
CA THR A 80 14.96 -2.67 -22.57
C THR A 80 15.22 -1.83 -21.32
N PRO A 81 14.33 -1.86 -20.32
CA PRO A 81 14.52 -1.16 -19.07
C PRO A 81 15.79 -1.69 -18.37
N PHE A 82 16.49 -0.81 -17.66
CA PHE A 82 17.60 -1.22 -16.78
C PHE A 82 17.03 -2.19 -15.72
N LEU A 83 17.75 -3.28 -15.48
CA LEU A 83 17.48 -4.21 -14.39
C LEU A 83 18.73 -4.33 -13.53
N PHE A 84 18.52 -4.27 -12.21
CA PHE A 84 19.58 -4.62 -11.25
C PHE A 84 20.02 -6.08 -11.44
N PRO A 85 21.21 -6.47 -10.93
CA PRO A 85 21.69 -7.83 -11.06
C PRO A 85 20.64 -8.84 -10.59
N LYS A 86 20.36 -9.87 -11.39
CA LYS A 86 19.35 -10.88 -11.10
C LYS A 86 19.77 -11.77 -9.93
N THR A 87 18.79 -12.11 -9.11
CA THR A 87 18.93 -13.09 -8.04
C THR A 87 17.82 -14.13 -8.10
N ASP A 88 18.12 -15.33 -7.63
CA ASP A 88 17.14 -16.35 -7.31
C ASP A 88 17.03 -16.45 -5.78
N SER A 89 16.17 -15.63 -5.21
CA SER A 89 15.98 -15.57 -3.77
C SER A 89 15.44 -16.89 -3.22
N ARG A 90 16.16 -17.48 -2.25
CA ARG A 90 15.78 -18.76 -1.64
C ARG A 90 14.66 -18.62 -0.61
N ILE A 91 14.41 -17.42 -0.10
CA ILE A 91 13.40 -17.16 0.93
C ILE A 91 12.00 -16.94 0.35
N LEU A 92 11.89 -16.55 -0.92
CA LEU A 92 10.62 -16.29 -1.57
C LEU A 92 9.87 -17.60 -1.87
N PRO A 93 8.55 -17.67 -1.59
CA PRO A 93 7.74 -18.84 -1.92
C PRO A 93 7.73 -19.11 -3.43
N ASP A 94 7.47 -20.35 -3.79
CA ASP A 94 7.30 -20.75 -5.19
C ASP A 94 5.89 -20.38 -5.67
N PRO A 95 5.73 -19.46 -6.63
CA PRO A 95 4.41 -19.05 -7.12
C PRO A 95 3.70 -20.14 -7.93
N SER A 96 4.42 -21.14 -8.46
CA SER A 96 3.82 -22.21 -9.27
C SER A 96 2.82 -23.08 -8.49
N ASN A 97 2.85 -23.02 -7.17
CA ASN A 97 1.93 -23.77 -6.31
C ASN A 97 0.48 -23.25 -6.40
N PHE A 98 0.28 -21.97 -6.80
CA PHE A 98 -1.03 -21.31 -6.73
C PHE A 98 -1.42 -20.54 -7.99
N PHE A 99 -0.49 -20.26 -8.89
CA PHE A 99 -0.79 -19.59 -10.15
C PHE A 99 -0.79 -20.58 -11.32
N SER A 100 -1.70 -20.37 -12.27
CA SER A 100 -1.69 -21.12 -13.51
C SER A 100 -0.44 -20.81 -14.35
N GLN A 101 0.03 -21.77 -15.12
CA GLN A 101 1.28 -21.72 -15.88
C GLN A 101 1.40 -20.49 -16.80
N ASN A 102 0.29 -20.03 -17.39
CA ASN A 102 0.28 -18.86 -18.25
C ASN A 102 0.55 -17.54 -17.52
N LEU A 103 0.35 -17.47 -16.20
CA LEU A 103 0.63 -16.29 -15.38
C LEU A 103 2.10 -16.21 -14.97
N LEU A 104 2.79 -17.34 -14.84
CA LEU A 104 4.17 -17.43 -14.31
C LEU A 104 5.22 -16.80 -15.23
N SER A 105 4.89 -16.48 -16.46
CA SER A 105 5.80 -15.81 -17.41
C SER A 105 5.90 -14.29 -17.19
N ASN A 106 5.09 -13.73 -16.31
CA ASN A 106 5.02 -12.28 -16.02
C ASN A 106 5.37 -12.00 -14.57
N PRO A 107 5.78 -10.78 -14.24
CA PRO A 107 5.87 -10.34 -12.85
C PRO A 107 4.55 -10.51 -12.12
N LEU A 108 4.60 -11.02 -10.90
CA LEU A 108 3.44 -11.39 -10.10
C LEU A 108 3.14 -10.35 -9.02
N PRO A 109 1.87 -10.19 -8.62
CA PRO A 109 1.49 -9.31 -7.53
C PRO A 109 2.00 -9.87 -6.19
N THR A 110 2.44 -8.99 -5.32
CA THR A 110 3.00 -9.34 -4.00
C THR A 110 2.25 -8.71 -2.82
N ASN A 111 1.48 -7.63 -3.09
CA ASN A 111 0.74 -6.88 -2.08
C ASN A 111 -0.76 -6.77 -2.41
N SER A 112 -1.28 -7.66 -3.26
CA SER A 112 -2.67 -7.63 -3.71
C SER A 112 -3.66 -8.05 -2.61
N PHE A 113 -4.92 -7.67 -2.75
CA PHE A 113 -6.00 -8.01 -1.83
C PHE A 113 -6.26 -9.53 -1.68
N PHE A 114 -5.77 -10.34 -2.61
CA PHE A 114 -5.92 -11.81 -2.58
C PHE A 114 -4.62 -12.54 -2.21
N GLN A 115 -3.64 -11.82 -1.65
CA GLN A 115 -2.28 -12.35 -1.48
C GLN A 115 -2.23 -13.58 -0.58
N ASN A 116 -3.10 -13.71 0.42
CA ASN A 116 -3.15 -14.90 1.28
C ASN A 116 -3.49 -16.20 0.51
N PHE A 117 -4.16 -16.12 -0.65
CA PHE A 117 -4.41 -17.30 -1.47
C PHE A 117 -3.14 -17.87 -2.14
N VAL A 118 -2.05 -17.12 -2.18
CA VAL A 118 -0.80 -17.52 -2.86
C VAL A 118 0.42 -17.54 -1.93
N ILE A 119 0.18 -17.57 -0.62
CA ILE A 119 1.23 -17.61 0.40
C ILE A 119 1.08 -18.89 1.23
N LYS A 120 2.20 -19.53 1.56
CA LYS A 120 2.25 -20.74 2.39
C LYS A 120 1.24 -21.79 1.94
N ASN A 121 0.18 -21.99 2.75
CA ASN A 121 -0.86 -22.97 2.49
C ASN A 121 -2.02 -22.45 1.65
N GLY A 122 -2.12 -21.13 1.42
CA GLY A 122 -3.21 -20.51 0.66
C GLY A 122 -4.57 -20.60 1.36
N ASP A 123 -4.61 -20.78 2.68
CA ASP A 123 -5.83 -21.07 3.45
C ASP A 123 -6.18 -20.01 4.50
N GLN A 124 -5.52 -18.84 4.49
CA GLN A 124 -5.94 -17.69 5.29
C GLN A 124 -7.03 -16.90 4.56
N PRO A 125 -7.97 -16.28 5.32
CA PRO A 125 -9.06 -15.54 4.72
C PRO A 125 -8.61 -14.23 4.06
N GLU A 126 -9.39 -13.81 3.05
CA GLU A 126 -9.26 -12.51 2.41
C GLU A 126 -10.60 -11.77 2.44
N TYR A 127 -10.55 -10.46 2.67
CA TYR A 127 -11.75 -9.62 2.65
C TYR A 127 -12.02 -9.12 1.23
N ILE A 128 -13.00 -9.76 0.60
CA ILE A 128 -13.46 -9.44 -0.76
C ILE A 128 -14.89 -8.90 -0.63
N HIS A 129 -14.98 -7.61 -0.35
CA HIS A 129 -16.21 -6.90 -0.02
C HIS A 129 -17.48 -7.46 -0.70
N PRO A 130 -18.54 -7.85 0.03
CA PRO A 130 -18.71 -7.63 1.48
C PRO A 130 -18.33 -8.85 2.35
N TYR A 131 -17.71 -9.88 1.79
CA TYR A 131 -17.47 -11.15 2.47
C TYR A 131 -15.99 -11.37 2.82
N LEU A 132 -15.73 -12.04 3.95
CA LEU A 132 -14.49 -12.75 4.18
C LEU A 132 -14.55 -14.09 3.46
N ILE A 133 -13.54 -14.42 2.67
CA ILE A 133 -13.47 -15.62 1.82
C ILE A 133 -12.22 -16.41 2.17
N LYS A 134 -12.39 -17.72 2.37
CA LYS A 134 -11.30 -18.65 2.68
C LYS A 134 -11.39 -19.85 1.76
N SER A 135 -10.26 -20.21 1.16
CA SER A 135 -10.13 -21.41 0.35
C SER A 135 -9.63 -22.60 1.15
N SER A 136 -10.01 -23.79 0.76
CA SER A 136 -9.45 -25.07 1.23
C SER A 136 -9.15 -25.99 0.05
N ASN A 137 -8.69 -27.23 0.31
CA ASN A 137 -8.30 -28.18 -0.74
C ASN A 137 -9.47 -28.55 -1.68
N SER A 138 -10.72 -28.48 -1.21
CA SER A 138 -11.88 -28.97 -1.95
C SER A 138 -13.13 -28.11 -1.75
N SER A 139 -12.97 -26.89 -1.22
CA SER A 139 -14.12 -26.02 -0.97
C SER A 139 -13.72 -24.56 -0.90
N LEU A 140 -14.69 -23.67 -1.08
CA LEU A 140 -14.60 -22.26 -0.74
C LEU A 140 -15.60 -21.96 0.35
N SER A 141 -15.14 -21.32 1.42
CA SER A 141 -15.97 -20.83 2.52
C SER A 141 -16.03 -19.32 2.49
N PHE A 142 -17.19 -18.76 2.78
CA PHE A 142 -17.38 -17.33 2.91
C PHE A 142 -18.25 -17.00 4.10
N SER A 143 -18.02 -15.83 4.64
CA SER A 143 -18.60 -15.31 5.85
C SER A 143 -19.06 -13.88 5.61
N TYR A 144 -20.27 -13.54 6.08
CA TYR A 144 -20.61 -12.15 6.33
C TYR A 144 -20.20 -11.84 7.77
N PRO A 145 -19.04 -11.21 7.96
CA PRO A 145 -18.35 -11.28 9.23
C PRO A 145 -19.09 -10.50 10.33
N SER A 146 -19.10 -11.09 11.51
CA SER A 146 -19.50 -10.38 12.73
C SER A 146 -18.47 -9.30 13.08
N HIS A 147 -18.96 -8.21 13.62
CA HIS A 147 -18.19 -7.04 14.01
C HIS A 147 -17.92 -7.07 15.53
N LEU A 148 -16.66 -7.04 15.91
CA LEU A 148 -16.21 -6.92 17.30
C LEU A 148 -15.48 -5.60 17.47
N ALA A 149 -16.00 -4.71 18.30
CA ALA A 149 -15.39 -3.43 18.62
C ALA A 149 -14.96 -3.38 20.08
N THR A 150 -13.80 -2.77 20.32
CA THR A 150 -13.21 -2.46 21.62
C THR A 150 -12.57 -1.07 21.57
N PRO A 151 -12.18 -0.48 22.71
CA PRO A 151 -11.45 0.80 22.69
C PRO A 151 -10.12 0.79 21.91
N THR A 152 -9.52 -0.39 21.70
CA THR A 152 -8.19 -0.50 21.06
C THR A 152 -8.20 -1.15 19.68
N PHE A 153 -9.25 -1.85 19.31
CA PHE A 153 -9.38 -2.42 17.97
C PHE A 153 -10.83 -2.69 17.59
N ILE A 154 -11.06 -2.72 16.28
CA ILE A 154 -12.29 -3.21 15.65
C ILE A 154 -11.87 -4.34 14.72
N SER A 155 -12.55 -5.48 14.77
CA SER A 155 -12.19 -6.65 13.94
C SER A 155 -13.43 -7.35 13.42
N GLN A 156 -13.32 -7.91 12.24
CA GLN A 156 -14.30 -8.81 11.64
C GLN A 156 -13.80 -10.24 11.72
N VAL A 157 -14.60 -11.11 12.33
CA VAL A 157 -14.22 -12.49 12.59
C VAL A 157 -14.75 -13.40 11.50
N PHE A 158 -13.87 -14.22 10.92
CA PHE A 158 -14.24 -15.24 9.94
C PHE A 158 -14.96 -16.42 10.63
N ASN A 159 -16.23 -16.60 10.28
CA ASN A 159 -17.01 -17.79 10.60
C ASN A 159 -17.55 -18.35 9.28
N PRO A 160 -17.33 -19.61 8.91
CA PRO A 160 -17.77 -20.14 7.62
C PRO A 160 -19.31 -20.26 7.60
N ASP A 161 -19.99 -19.12 7.36
CA ASP A 161 -21.46 -19.10 7.25
C ASP A 161 -21.94 -20.02 6.14
N ILE A 162 -21.24 -19.99 4.99
CA ILE A 162 -21.49 -20.87 3.85
C ILE A 162 -20.16 -21.45 3.37
N THR A 163 -20.17 -22.76 3.14
CA THR A 163 -19.08 -23.47 2.45
C THR A 163 -19.65 -24.21 1.25
N ILE A 164 -19.10 -23.98 0.08
CA ILE A 164 -19.49 -24.67 -1.16
C ILE A 164 -18.38 -25.62 -1.61
N SER A 165 -18.80 -26.84 -1.95
CA SER A 165 -17.94 -27.93 -2.46
C SER A 165 -18.74 -28.80 -3.43
N SER A 166 -18.13 -29.88 -3.93
CA SER A 166 -18.81 -30.90 -4.71
C SER A 166 -18.73 -32.27 -4.04
N ILE A 167 -19.74 -33.10 -4.21
CA ILE A 167 -19.80 -34.48 -3.68
C ILE A 167 -18.95 -35.44 -4.52
N THR A 168 -18.41 -35.03 -5.67
CA THR A 168 -17.58 -35.87 -6.52
C THR A 168 -16.31 -36.29 -5.78
N LYS A 169 -15.94 -37.59 -5.90
CA LYS A 169 -14.65 -38.05 -5.39
C LYS A 169 -13.53 -37.31 -6.14
N PRO A 170 -12.54 -36.78 -5.42
CA PRO A 170 -11.39 -36.14 -6.07
C PRO A 170 -10.77 -37.09 -7.06
N ASP A 171 -10.51 -36.63 -8.27
CA ASP A 171 -9.71 -37.38 -9.22
C ASP A 171 -8.30 -37.52 -8.64
N HIS A 172 -7.75 -38.73 -8.58
CA HIS A 172 -6.47 -39.02 -7.91
C HIS A 172 -5.30 -38.19 -8.46
N ASP A 173 -5.42 -37.68 -9.69
CA ASP A 173 -4.39 -36.90 -10.36
C ASP A 173 -4.32 -35.42 -9.90
N HIS A 174 -5.39 -34.89 -9.29
CA HIS A 174 -5.47 -33.50 -8.82
C HIS A 174 -5.53 -33.33 -7.30
N SER A 175 -5.31 -34.41 -6.54
CA SER A 175 -5.44 -34.43 -5.07
C SER A 175 -4.44 -33.53 -4.34
N HIS A 176 -3.41 -33.04 -5.02
CA HIS A 176 -2.37 -32.16 -4.44
C HIS A 176 -2.57 -30.67 -4.70
N LEU A 177 -3.49 -30.27 -5.59
CA LEU A 177 -3.77 -28.88 -5.92
C LEU A 177 -4.94 -28.37 -5.07
N LYS A 178 -4.68 -27.41 -4.20
CA LYS A 178 -5.73 -26.75 -3.39
C LYS A 178 -6.67 -25.95 -4.28
N HIS A 179 -6.16 -24.87 -4.80
CA HIS A 179 -6.80 -23.97 -5.75
C HIS A 179 -5.74 -23.39 -6.67
N VAL A 180 -6.18 -22.84 -7.80
CA VAL A 180 -5.31 -22.21 -8.80
C VAL A 180 -5.90 -20.88 -9.21
N ILE A 181 -5.10 -19.82 -9.11
CA ILE A 181 -5.44 -18.53 -9.69
C ILE A 181 -5.18 -18.59 -11.19
N THR A 182 -6.25 -18.38 -11.96
CA THR A 182 -6.22 -18.44 -13.43
C THR A 182 -6.28 -17.08 -14.09
N SER A 183 -6.76 -16.07 -13.35
CA SER A 183 -6.79 -14.67 -13.78
C SER A 183 -6.89 -13.75 -12.57
N TYR A 184 -6.35 -12.54 -12.68
CA TYR A 184 -6.50 -11.49 -11.69
C TYR A 184 -6.45 -10.10 -12.32
N SER A 185 -6.99 -9.14 -11.61
CA SER A 185 -6.92 -7.71 -11.90
C SER A 185 -6.91 -6.91 -10.59
N GLU A 186 -7.02 -5.61 -10.67
CA GLU A 186 -7.13 -4.73 -9.50
C GLU A 186 -8.47 -4.92 -8.75
N LEU A 187 -9.51 -5.34 -9.47
CA LEU A 187 -10.87 -5.46 -8.93
C LEU A 187 -11.34 -6.91 -8.75
N SER A 188 -10.57 -7.91 -9.20
CA SER A 188 -11.04 -9.29 -9.22
C SER A 188 -9.92 -10.33 -9.18
N VAL A 189 -10.27 -11.54 -8.74
CA VAL A 189 -9.46 -12.74 -8.88
C VAL A 189 -10.34 -13.92 -9.29
N THR A 190 -9.89 -14.70 -10.26
CA THR A 190 -10.55 -15.96 -10.66
C THR A 190 -9.80 -17.13 -10.05
N LEU A 191 -10.52 -17.91 -9.25
CA LEU A 191 -9.98 -19.00 -8.48
C LEU A 191 -10.66 -20.31 -8.90
N ASP A 192 -9.86 -21.27 -9.39
CA ASP A 192 -10.32 -22.62 -9.70
C ASP A 192 -10.08 -23.56 -8.53
N ILE A 193 -11.04 -24.41 -8.21
CA ILE A 193 -10.89 -25.56 -7.31
C ILE A 193 -11.11 -26.82 -8.15
N PRO A 194 -10.05 -27.37 -8.78
CA PRO A 194 -10.18 -28.45 -9.75
C PRO A 194 -10.81 -29.72 -9.15
N SER A 195 -10.51 -30.04 -7.90
CA SER A 195 -11.06 -31.19 -7.19
C SER A 195 -12.60 -31.20 -7.07
N CYS A 196 -13.22 -30.02 -7.22
CA CYS A 196 -14.67 -29.84 -7.10
C CYS A 196 -15.34 -29.42 -8.40
N ASN A 197 -14.62 -29.25 -9.50
CA ASN A 197 -15.12 -28.70 -10.76
C ASN A 197 -15.78 -27.31 -10.60
N LEU A 198 -15.21 -26.48 -9.70
CA LEU A 198 -15.71 -25.14 -9.38
C LEU A 198 -14.72 -24.08 -9.81
N ARG A 199 -15.22 -23.02 -10.46
CA ARG A 199 -14.51 -21.79 -10.76
C ARG A 199 -15.23 -20.61 -10.13
N PHE A 200 -14.55 -19.87 -9.28
CA PHE A 200 -15.09 -18.69 -8.61
C PHE A 200 -14.62 -17.40 -9.28
N PHE A 201 -15.56 -16.51 -9.58
CA PHE A 201 -15.31 -15.14 -10.01
C PHE A 201 -15.45 -14.22 -8.79
N LEU A 202 -14.35 -13.99 -8.09
CA LEU A 202 -14.32 -13.18 -6.87
C LEU A 202 -14.06 -11.72 -7.24
N VAL A 203 -15.15 -10.96 -7.45
CA VAL A 203 -15.10 -9.55 -7.86
C VAL A 203 -15.45 -8.67 -6.66
N ARG A 204 -14.58 -7.73 -6.34
CA ARG A 204 -14.73 -6.82 -5.20
C ARG A 204 -15.95 -5.92 -5.37
N GLY A 205 -16.74 -5.80 -4.30
CA GLY A 205 -17.99 -5.06 -4.33
C GLY A 205 -19.17 -5.83 -4.93
N SER A 206 -19.02 -7.10 -5.34
CA SER A 206 -20.16 -7.89 -5.75
C SER A 206 -20.96 -8.37 -4.52
N PRO A 207 -22.28 -8.10 -4.40
CA PRO A 207 -23.08 -8.66 -3.33
C PRO A 207 -23.29 -10.17 -3.46
N PHE A 208 -22.86 -10.76 -4.57
CA PHE A 208 -22.98 -12.20 -4.85
C PHE A 208 -21.61 -12.87 -4.92
N VAL A 209 -21.46 -14.00 -4.25
CA VAL A 209 -20.39 -14.95 -4.56
C VAL A 209 -20.82 -15.77 -5.77
N THR A 210 -20.09 -15.68 -6.88
CA THR A 210 -20.45 -16.27 -8.17
C THR A 210 -19.50 -17.40 -8.51
N SER A 211 -20.03 -18.59 -8.83
CA SER A 211 -19.24 -19.75 -9.27
C SER A 211 -19.81 -20.38 -10.52
N LEU A 212 -18.91 -20.83 -11.40
CA LEU A 212 -19.21 -21.74 -12.51
C LEU A 212 -18.99 -23.17 -12.04
N VAL A 213 -20.02 -23.98 -12.16
CA VAL A 213 -20.01 -25.43 -11.91
C VAL A 213 -19.91 -26.15 -13.27
N THR A 214 -18.99 -27.10 -13.38
CA THR A 214 -18.78 -27.88 -14.62
C THR A 214 -18.98 -29.37 -14.36
N ASN A 215 -18.98 -30.16 -15.42
CA ASN A 215 -19.00 -31.64 -15.37
C ASN A 215 -20.24 -32.26 -14.71
N ASN A 216 -21.40 -31.56 -14.73
CA ASN A 216 -22.62 -32.02 -14.09
C ASN A 216 -22.39 -32.45 -12.62
N SER A 217 -21.64 -31.64 -11.87
CA SER A 217 -21.22 -31.96 -10.51
C SER A 217 -22.33 -31.73 -9.50
N PRO A 218 -22.63 -32.69 -8.62
CA PRO A 218 -23.55 -32.46 -7.51
C PRO A 218 -22.87 -31.59 -6.47
N LEU A 219 -23.59 -30.56 -5.99
CA LEU A 219 -23.09 -29.58 -5.03
C LEU A 219 -23.38 -30.01 -3.60
N LEU A 220 -22.47 -29.65 -2.71
CA LEU A 220 -22.62 -29.71 -1.26
C LEU A 220 -22.42 -28.31 -0.70
N ILE A 221 -23.47 -27.75 -0.13
CA ILE A 221 -23.44 -26.49 0.60
C ILE A 221 -23.56 -26.79 2.08
N THR A 222 -22.57 -26.43 2.88
CA THR A 222 -22.57 -26.61 4.33
C THR A 222 -22.47 -25.28 5.06
N THR A 223 -22.90 -25.29 6.32
CA THR A 223 -22.85 -24.14 7.23
C THR A 223 -22.49 -24.62 8.63
N ILE A 224 -21.85 -23.76 9.44
CA ILE A 224 -21.65 -24.03 10.88
C ILE A 224 -22.92 -23.80 11.71
N HIS A 225 -23.94 -23.22 11.11
CA HIS A 225 -25.21 -22.88 11.73
C HIS A 225 -26.27 -23.97 11.48
N ALA A 226 -27.32 -23.96 12.27
CA ALA A 226 -28.49 -24.79 11.97
C ALA A 226 -29.35 -24.11 10.89
N ILE A 227 -29.73 -24.84 9.86
CA ILE A 227 -30.70 -24.42 8.86
C ILE A 227 -32.10 -24.54 9.48
N THR A 228 -32.73 -23.40 9.70
CA THR A 228 -34.10 -23.35 10.30
C THR A 228 -35.19 -23.46 9.25
N SER A 229 -34.90 -23.03 8.01
CA SER A 229 -35.84 -23.14 6.88
C SER A 229 -35.05 -23.23 5.57
N PHE A 230 -35.54 -24.08 4.66
CA PHE A 230 -35.05 -24.18 3.30
C PHE A 230 -36.25 -24.32 2.34
N SER A 231 -36.29 -23.47 1.31
CA SER A 231 -37.36 -23.47 0.33
C SER A 231 -36.84 -23.17 -1.07
N SER A 232 -37.58 -23.62 -2.09
CA SER A 232 -37.24 -23.40 -3.50
C SER A 232 -38.45 -22.79 -4.21
N ASN A 233 -38.19 -21.93 -5.21
CA ASN A 233 -39.26 -21.44 -6.08
C ASN A 233 -39.76 -22.55 -7.02
N SER A 234 -40.86 -22.30 -7.72
CA SER A 234 -41.48 -23.28 -8.62
C SER A 234 -40.63 -23.68 -9.83
N THR A 235 -39.66 -22.82 -10.22
CA THR A 235 -38.76 -23.09 -11.34
C THR A 235 -37.44 -23.76 -10.91
N LEU A 236 -37.23 -23.98 -9.62
CA LEU A 236 -36.04 -24.56 -9.05
C LEU A 236 -34.76 -23.79 -9.42
N THR A 237 -34.87 -22.46 -9.65
CA THR A 237 -33.76 -21.56 -10.00
C THR A 237 -33.40 -20.57 -8.89
N LYS A 238 -34.22 -20.53 -7.83
CA LYS A 238 -33.96 -19.74 -6.63
C LYS A 238 -34.31 -20.58 -5.40
N HIS A 239 -33.34 -20.56 -4.44
CA HIS A 239 -33.52 -21.24 -3.16
C HIS A 239 -33.23 -20.25 -2.04
N THR A 240 -34.03 -20.32 -0.96
CA THR A 240 -33.88 -19.48 0.24
C THR A 240 -33.51 -20.34 1.42
N MET A 241 -32.45 -20.02 2.11
CA MET A 241 -31.92 -20.71 3.27
C MET A 241 -31.84 -19.76 4.46
N GLN A 242 -32.57 -20.08 5.54
CA GLN A 242 -32.55 -19.33 6.80
C GLN A 242 -31.71 -20.08 7.84
N LEU A 243 -30.88 -19.35 8.54
CA LEU A 243 -29.97 -19.87 9.56
C LEU A 243 -30.37 -19.41 10.97
N ASN A 244 -30.02 -20.20 11.97
CA ASN A 244 -30.35 -19.91 13.37
C ASN A 244 -29.63 -18.68 13.96
N ASN A 245 -28.61 -18.15 13.26
CA ASN A 245 -27.95 -16.88 13.61
C ASN A 245 -28.69 -15.65 13.05
N GLY A 246 -29.86 -15.84 12.45
CA GLY A 246 -30.70 -14.78 11.87
C GLY A 246 -30.35 -14.41 10.43
N GLN A 247 -29.33 -14.99 9.83
CA GLN A 247 -28.98 -14.75 8.43
C GLN A 247 -29.93 -15.46 7.47
N THR A 248 -30.27 -14.80 6.36
CA THR A 248 -31.01 -15.38 5.23
C THR A 248 -30.15 -15.31 3.98
N TRP A 249 -29.90 -16.46 3.38
CA TRP A 249 -29.07 -16.59 2.18
C TRP A 249 -29.95 -16.97 0.99
N LEU A 250 -29.74 -16.27 -0.13
CA LEU A 250 -30.41 -16.51 -1.41
C LEU A 250 -29.45 -17.19 -2.36
N ILE A 251 -29.88 -18.27 -2.98
CA ILE A 251 -29.09 -19.06 -3.93
C ILE A 251 -29.81 -19.03 -5.28
N TYR A 252 -29.12 -18.56 -6.31
CA TYR A 252 -29.65 -18.46 -7.68
C TYR A 252 -28.84 -19.36 -8.60
N THR A 253 -29.52 -20.03 -9.54
CA THR A 253 -28.92 -20.93 -10.54
C THR A 253 -29.42 -20.58 -11.93
N THR A 254 -28.56 -20.76 -12.94
CA THR A 254 -28.91 -20.48 -14.34
C THR A 254 -29.79 -21.55 -15.01
N ALA A 255 -29.91 -22.71 -14.39
CA ALA A 255 -30.82 -23.79 -14.79
C ALA A 255 -31.50 -24.37 -13.57
N ALA A 256 -32.66 -25.01 -13.78
CA ALA A 256 -33.37 -25.70 -12.71
C ALA A 256 -32.49 -26.77 -12.07
N VAL A 257 -32.37 -26.77 -10.75
CA VAL A 257 -31.65 -27.77 -9.99
C VAL A 257 -32.44 -28.12 -8.71
N THR A 258 -32.56 -29.40 -8.43
CA THR A 258 -33.16 -29.86 -7.20
C THR A 258 -32.13 -29.73 -6.08
N MET A 259 -32.46 -28.94 -5.05
CA MET A 259 -31.67 -28.84 -3.83
C MET A 259 -32.46 -29.34 -2.64
N THR A 260 -31.85 -30.13 -1.80
CA THR A 260 -32.49 -30.77 -0.64
C THR A 260 -31.73 -30.47 0.64
N ASN A 261 -32.41 -29.99 1.68
CA ASN A 261 -31.85 -29.92 3.02
C ASN A 261 -31.72 -31.35 3.56
N SER A 262 -30.52 -31.94 3.39
CA SER A 262 -30.24 -33.34 3.72
C SER A 262 -29.97 -33.55 5.20
N ARG A 263 -29.45 -32.52 5.89
CA ARG A 263 -29.15 -32.53 7.33
C ARG A 263 -29.32 -31.13 7.91
N LEU A 264 -29.23 -31.00 9.22
CA LEU A 264 -29.41 -29.74 9.94
C LEU A 264 -28.51 -28.59 9.44
N SER A 265 -27.36 -28.93 8.87
CA SER A 265 -26.34 -27.98 8.40
C SER A 265 -25.86 -28.24 6.96
N GLU A 266 -26.63 -29.01 6.19
CA GLU A 266 -26.23 -29.42 4.84
C GLU A 266 -27.38 -29.30 3.84
N VAL A 267 -27.06 -28.75 2.67
CA VAL A 267 -27.90 -28.78 1.47
C VAL A 267 -27.11 -29.49 0.37
N THR A 268 -27.74 -30.49 -0.26
CA THR A 268 -27.18 -31.23 -1.40
C THR A 268 -27.99 -30.94 -2.66
N SER A 269 -27.34 -30.97 -3.82
CA SER A 269 -28.03 -30.85 -5.11
C SER A 269 -27.92 -32.10 -5.95
N ASP A 270 -28.79 -32.24 -6.94
CA ASP A 270 -28.57 -33.09 -8.10
C ASP A 270 -27.36 -32.57 -8.90
N GLY A 271 -26.91 -33.37 -9.91
CA GLY A 271 -25.85 -32.92 -10.82
C GLY A 271 -26.23 -31.64 -11.54
N PHE A 272 -25.35 -30.67 -11.55
CA PHE A 272 -25.56 -29.35 -12.11
C PHE A 272 -24.35 -28.89 -12.95
N SER A 273 -24.64 -28.19 -14.04
CA SER A 273 -23.64 -27.43 -14.82
C SER A 273 -24.24 -26.06 -15.12
N GLY A 274 -23.53 -25.00 -14.75
CA GLY A 274 -24.00 -23.62 -14.92
C GLY A 274 -23.46 -22.67 -13.89
N ILE A 275 -24.03 -21.50 -13.82
CA ILE A 275 -23.67 -20.50 -12.80
C ILE A 275 -24.54 -20.66 -11.58
N ILE A 276 -23.91 -20.66 -10.40
CA ILE A 276 -24.54 -20.50 -9.09
C ILE A 276 -24.07 -19.17 -8.49
N ARG A 277 -25.01 -18.41 -7.91
CA ARG A 277 -24.77 -17.14 -7.25
C ARG A 277 -25.43 -17.16 -5.86
N ILE A 278 -24.65 -16.82 -4.85
CA ILE A 278 -25.08 -16.86 -3.46
C ILE A 278 -24.91 -15.47 -2.84
N ALA A 279 -25.97 -14.94 -2.24
CA ALA A 279 -25.95 -13.64 -1.59
C ALA A 279 -26.63 -13.69 -0.23
N LEU A 280 -26.09 -12.97 0.74
CA LEU A 280 -26.78 -12.67 1.99
C LEU A 280 -27.89 -11.63 1.71
N LEU A 281 -29.06 -11.83 2.29
CA LEU A 281 -30.10 -10.80 2.32
C LEU A 281 -29.74 -9.77 3.41
N PRO A 282 -29.48 -8.50 3.07
CA PRO A 282 -29.07 -7.51 4.06
C PRO A 282 -30.08 -7.38 5.20
N ASP A 283 -29.62 -7.38 6.44
CA ASP A 283 -30.42 -7.31 7.67
C ASP A 283 -31.57 -8.33 7.73
N SER A 284 -31.55 -9.37 6.89
CA SER A 284 -32.66 -10.31 6.66
C SER A 284 -34.03 -9.64 6.34
N ASP A 285 -33.97 -8.40 5.85
CA ASP A 285 -35.15 -7.62 5.50
C ASP A 285 -35.65 -7.99 4.09
N THR A 286 -36.86 -8.55 4.04
CA THR A 286 -37.49 -9.04 2.80
C THR A 286 -37.67 -7.97 1.72
N LYS A 287 -37.66 -6.68 2.07
CA LYS A 287 -37.69 -5.59 1.07
C LYS A 287 -36.49 -5.62 0.10
N TYR A 288 -35.37 -6.12 0.56
CA TYR A 288 -34.12 -6.22 -0.28
C TYR A 288 -34.09 -7.46 -1.17
N GLU A 289 -34.97 -8.43 -0.94
CA GLU A 289 -35.03 -9.64 -1.77
C GLU A 289 -35.35 -9.32 -3.23
N SER A 290 -36.28 -8.41 -3.48
CA SER A 290 -36.61 -7.95 -4.84
C SER A 290 -35.45 -7.28 -5.57
N PHE A 291 -34.56 -6.58 -4.85
CA PHE A 291 -33.33 -6.02 -5.44
C PHE A 291 -32.39 -7.16 -5.87
N LEU A 292 -32.11 -8.11 -4.99
CA LEU A 292 -31.23 -9.24 -5.33
C LEU A 292 -31.82 -10.09 -6.46
N ASP A 293 -33.13 -10.31 -6.49
CA ASP A 293 -33.82 -11.01 -7.58
C ASP A 293 -33.62 -10.30 -8.93
N ARG A 294 -33.81 -8.96 -8.97
CA ARG A 294 -33.63 -8.14 -10.18
C ARG A 294 -32.24 -8.27 -10.78
N PHE A 295 -31.19 -8.30 -9.93
CA PHE A 295 -29.80 -8.30 -10.37
C PHE A 295 -29.15 -9.69 -10.37
N SER A 296 -29.91 -10.76 -10.11
CA SER A 296 -29.39 -12.13 -10.03
C SER A 296 -28.84 -12.67 -11.35
N THR A 297 -29.37 -12.19 -12.50
CA THR A 297 -29.06 -12.70 -13.83
C THR A 297 -27.86 -12.05 -14.51
N CYS A 298 -27.38 -10.90 -14.01
CA CYS A 298 -26.21 -10.19 -14.51
C CYS A 298 -25.07 -10.24 -13.47
N PHE A 299 -23.86 -10.61 -13.88
CA PHE A 299 -22.74 -10.77 -12.97
C PHE A 299 -21.42 -10.36 -13.61
N ALA A 300 -20.56 -9.73 -12.82
CA ALA A 300 -19.19 -9.44 -13.18
C ALA A 300 -18.34 -10.71 -13.09
N ILE A 301 -17.45 -10.92 -14.08
CA ILE A 301 -16.44 -11.98 -14.08
C ILE A 301 -15.03 -11.44 -13.86
N SER A 302 -14.81 -10.17 -14.17
CA SER A 302 -13.60 -9.42 -13.92
C SER A 302 -13.90 -7.93 -13.84
N GLY A 303 -12.92 -7.13 -13.48
CA GLY A 303 -13.01 -5.68 -13.50
C GLY A 303 -11.63 -5.05 -13.58
N ASP A 304 -11.55 -3.95 -14.27
CA ASP A 304 -10.33 -3.20 -14.50
C ASP A 304 -10.44 -1.78 -13.96
N ALA A 305 -9.31 -1.24 -13.48
CA ALA A 305 -9.17 0.16 -13.16
C ALA A 305 -8.16 0.83 -14.09
N SER A 306 -8.45 2.02 -14.58
CA SER A 306 -7.60 2.79 -15.50
C SER A 306 -7.52 4.25 -15.13
N PHE A 307 -6.46 4.91 -15.59
CA PHE A 307 -6.23 6.35 -15.44
C PHE A 307 -6.39 7.01 -16.80
N GLY A 308 -7.58 7.48 -17.12
CA GLY A 308 -7.85 8.19 -18.37
C GLY A 308 -7.37 9.65 -18.34
N LYS A 309 -7.45 10.29 -17.18
CA LYS A 309 -7.06 11.68 -16.92
C LYS A 309 -6.39 11.78 -15.54
N ALA A 310 -5.63 12.86 -15.32
CA ALA A 310 -5.10 13.18 -13.99
C ALA A 310 -6.25 13.32 -12.98
N PHE A 311 -6.03 12.84 -11.77
CA PHE A 311 -7.01 12.83 -10.67
C PHE A 311 -8.32 12.09 -10.97
N CYS A 312 -8.29 11.18 -11.95
CA CYS A 312 -9.45 10.42 -12.37
C CYS A 312 -9.10 8.92 -12.45
N VAL A 313 -9.89 8.08 -11.82
CA VAL A 313 -9.81 6.61 -11.91
C VAL A 313 -11.12 6.11 -12.50
N GLU A 314 -11.03 5.31 -13.54
CA GLU A 314 -12.17 4.72 -14.21
C GLU A 314 -12.21 3.23 -13.92
N TYR A 315 -13.32 2.71 -13.36
CA TYR A 315 -13.58 1.29 -13.24
C TYR A 315 -14.46 0.82 -14.38
N LYS A 316 -14.16 -0.37 -14.88
CA LYS A 316 -15.00 -1.06 -15.85
C LYS A 316 -15.05 -2.54 -15.54
N TRP A 317 -16.26 -3.08 -15.39
CA TRP A 317 -16.48 -4.51 -15.16
C TRP A 317 -16.83 -5.24 -16.46
N GLU A 318 -16.20 -6.39 -16.64
CA GLU A 318 -16.61 -7.35 -17.64
C GLU A 318 -17.77 -8.17 -17.07
N LYS A 319 -18.94 -8.05 -17.66
CA LYS A 319 -20.15 -8.72 -17.18
C LYS A 319 -20.60 -9.84 -18.12
N LYS A 320 -21.29 -10.83 -17.55
CA LYS A 320 -22.00 -11.90 -18.26
C LYS A 320 -23.43 -11.99 -17.78
N GLY A 321 -24.23 -12.77 -18.51
CA GLY A 321 -25.67 -12.82 -18.30
C GLY A 321 -26.38 -11.65 -18.96
N TRP A 322 -27.50 -11.25 -18.44
CA TRP A 322 -28.39 -10.23 -19.02
C TRP A 322 -29.01 -9.36 -17.92
N GLY A 323 -29.29 -8.11 -18.28
CA GLY A 323 -29.74 -7.09 -17.35
C GLY A 323 -28.64 -6.14 -16.88
N GLU A 324 -28.90 -5.45 -15.78
CA GLU A 324 -28.02 -4.45 -15.18
C GLU A 324 -27.11 -5.08 -14.14
N LEU A 325 -25.91 -4.51 -13.97
CA LEU A 325 -24.94 -4.96 -12.98
C LEU A 325 -25.15 -4.18 -11.67
N LEU A 326 -25.21 -4.88 -10.55
CA LEU A 326 -25.23 -4.34 -9.19
C LEU A 326 -23.86 -4.56 -8.53
N MET A 327 -23.22 -3.47 -8.09
CA MET A 327 -21.96 -3.46 -7.34
C MET A 327 -22.10 -2.62 -6.07
N LEU A 328 -21.23 -2.82 -5.10
CA LEU A 328 -21.22 -2.12 -3.81
C LEU A 328 -20.07 -1.14 -3.75
N ALA A 329 -20.34 0.09 -3.37
CA ALA A 329 -19.38 1.17 -3.19
C ALA A 329 -19.13 1.45 -1.71
N HIS A 330 -17.86 1.50 -1.28
CA HIS A 330 -17.51 1.96 0.06
C HIS A 330 -17.56 3.51 0.15
N PRO A 331 -17.52 4.11 1.36
CA PRO A 331 -17.69 5.56 1.53
C PRO A 331 -16.77 6.43 0.67
N LEU A 332 -15.50 6.06 0.48
CA LEU A 332 -14.58 6.83 -0.36
C LEU A 332 -14.94 6.76 -1.86
N HIS A 333 -15.46 5.62 -2.33
CA HIS A 333 -16.02 5.56 -3.69
C HIS A 333 -17.17 6.56 -3.85
N LEU A 334 -18.11 6.58 -2.91
CA LEU A 334 -19.27 7.48 -2.96
C LEU A 334 -18.84 8.96 -2.93
N GLN A 335 -17.83 9.30 -2.15
CA GLN A 335 -17.27 10.65 -2.09
C GLN A 335 -16.67 11.10 -3.42
N LEU A 336 -16.01 10.19 -4.15
CA LEU A 336 -15.30 10.50 -5.39
C LEU A 336 -16.10 10.20 -6.66
N LEU A 337 -17.26 9.52 -6.55
CA LEU A 337 -18.06 9.10 -7.69
C LEU A 337 -18.64 10.29 -8.44
N SER A 338 -18.30 10.43 -9.71
CA SER A 338 -18.82 11.47 -10.60
C SER A 338 -20.02 10.94 -11.39
N THR A 339 -21.21 11.13 -10.87
CA THR A 339 -22.46 10.70 -11.54
C THR A 339 -22.73 11.42 -12.85
N ASN A 340 -22.07 12.56 -13.10
CA ASN A 340 -22.16 13.29 -14.37
C ASN A 340 -21.31 12.66 -15.50
N ASP A 341 -20.33 11.82 -15.14
CA ASP A 341 -19.39 11.25 -16.11
C ASP A 341 -19.60 9.73 -16.32
N CYS A 342 -20.53 9.13 -15.61
CA CYS A 342 -20.87 7.70 -15.76
C CYS A 342 -22.38 7.49 -15.59
N ASP A 343 -22.91 6.50 -16.32
CA ASP A 343 -24.32 6.11 -16.24
C ASP A 343 -24.50 5.12 -15.08
N VAL A 344 -24.78 5.67 -13.89
CA VAL A 344 -24.96 4.88 -12.66
C VAL A 344 -26.17 5.35 -11.87
N THR A 345 -26.81 4.42 -11.17
CA THR A 345 -27.87 4.69 -10.21
C THR A 345 -27.44 4.24 -8.81
N ILE A 346 -27.47 5.15 -7.84
CA ILE A 346 -27.14 4.87 -6.44
C ILE A 346 -28.40 4.41 -5.71
N LEU A 347 -28.32 3.23 -5.09
CA LEU A 347 -29.41 2.64 -4.29
C LEU A 347 -29.17 2.92 -2.81
N ASN A 348 -29.45 4.13 -2.35
CA ASN A 348 -29.11 4.61 -1.00
C ASN A 348 -29.64 3.73 0.14
N ASP A 349 -30.76 3.05 -0.06
CA ASP A 349 -31.38 2.18 0.94
C ASP A 349 -30.85 0.74 0.90
N PHE A 350 -30.10 0.35 -0.14
CA PHE A 350 -29.53 -0.99 -0.29
C PHE A 350 -28.08 -1.02 0.18
N LYS A 351 -27.84 -1.55 1.37
CA LYS A 351 -26.54 -1.46 2.04
C LYS A 351 -26.10 -2.78 2.65
N TYR A 352 -24.79 -2.99 2.66
CA TYR A 352 -24.12 -3.99 3.48
C TYR A 352 -23.21 -3.28 4.48
N ARG A 353 -23.15 -3.74 5.73
CA ARG A 353 -22.21 -3.23 6.71
C ARG A 353 -20.81 -3.77 6.42
N SER A 354 -19.80 -2.95 6.60
CA SER A 354 -18.41 -3.35 6.51
C SER A 354 -17.54 -2.61 7.54
N ILE A 355 -16.32 -3.05 7.69
CA ILE A 355 -15.33 -2.36 8.53
C ILE A 355 -14.90 -1.01 7.95
N ASP A 356 -15.14 -0.80 6.66
CA ASP A 356 -14.84 0.45 5.95
C ASP A 356 -16.01 1.46 5.97
N GLY A 357 -17.09 1.13 6.67
CA GLY A 357 -18.37 1.82 6.64
C GLY A 357 -19.42 1.09 5.80
N ASP A 358 -20.56 1.70 5.55
CA ASP A 358 -21.63 1.12 4.74
C ASP A 358 -21.21 0.98 3.28
N LEU A 359 -21.40 -0.20 2.72
CA LEU A 359 -21.28 -0.48 1.30
C LEU A 359 -22.62 -0.27 0.63
N VAL A 360 -22.74 0.74 -0.20
CA VAL A 360 -24.00 1.14 -0.85
C VAL A 360 -24.09 0.56 -2.26
N GLY A 361 -25.28 0.06 -2.62
CA GLY A 361 -25.54 -0.49 -3.96
C GLY A 361 -25.46 0.57 -5.06
N ILE A 362 -24.72 0.27 -6.12
CA ILE A 362 -24.66 1.07 -7.36
C ILE A 362 -24.99 0.16 -8.54
N VAL A 363 -25.92 0.59 -9.35
CA VAL A 363 -26.28 -0.05 -10.62
C VAL A 363 -25.49 0.60 -11.74
N GLY A 364 -24.75 -0.19 -12.51
CA GLY A 364 -23.91 0.25 -13.61
C GLY A 364 -22.67 -0.63 -13.74
N ASP A 365 -22.06 -0.68 -14.90
CA ASP A 365 -20.88 -1.51 -15.20
C ASP A 365 -19.58 -0.71 -15.39
N SER A 366 -19.64 0.60 -15.19
CA SER A 366 -18.48 1.49 -15.18
C SER A 366 -18.70 2.64 -14.21
N TRP A 367 -17.63 3.00 -13.47
CA TRP A 367 -17.64 4.14 -12.56
C TRP A 367 -16.49 5.09 -12.90
N VAL A 368 -16.72 6.36 -12.70
CA VAL A 368 -15.70 7.41 -12.80
C VAL A 368 -15.52 8.05 -11.42
N LEU A 369 -14.34 7.89 -10.84
CA LEU A 369 -13.96 8.46 -9.55
C LEU A 369 -13.06 9.65 -9.80
N LYS A 370 -13.43 10.84 -9.30
CA LYS A 370 -12.66 12.08 -9.43
C LYS A 370 -12.18 12.55 -8.07
N SER A 371 -10.87 12.67 -7.93
CA SER A 371 -10.22 13.27 -6.77
C SER A 371 -10.00 14.77 -7.00
N TYR A 372 -9.94 15.55 -5.93
CA TYR A 372 -9.47 16.93 -6.00
C TYR A 372 -7.98 16.96 -6.36
N PRO A 373 -7.56 17.93 -7.21
CA PRO A 373 -6.15 18.09 -7.55
C PRO A 373 -5.30 18.40 -6.32
N VAL A 374 -4.13 17.79 -6.26
CA VAL A 374 -3.10 18.05 -5.26
C VAL A 374 -1.86 18.59 -5.96
N SER A 375 -1.37 19.73 -5.50
CA SER A 375 -0.13 20.31 -6.01
C SER A 375 1.08 19.60 -5.43
N VAL A 376 1.90 19.02 -6.31
CA VAL A 376 3.21 18.47 -5.95
C VAL A 376 4.27 19.54 -6.20
N THR A 377 4.87 20.03 -5.12
CA THR A 377 5.88 21.11 -5.14
C THR A 377 7.13 20.70 -4.40
N TRP A 378 8.28 21.32 -4.74
CA TRP A 378 9.54 21.11 -4.04
C TRP A 378 9.60 21.78 -2.67
N HIS A 379 8.90 22.87 -2.53
CA HIS A 379 8.95 23.83 -1.42
C HIS A 379 7.60 23.98 -0.74
N SER A 380 7.54 24.72 0.35
CA SER A 380 6.31 25.05 1.03
C SER A 380 5.36 25.86 0.12
N ALA A 381 4.05 25.64 0.26
CA ALA A 381 3.06 26.33 -0.55
C ALA A 381 2.99 27.84 -0.22
N ARG A 382 3.29 28.21 1.03
CA ARG A 382 3.16 29.60 1.52
C ARG A 382 4.49 30.37 1.54
N GLY A 383 5.62 29.68 1.30
CA GLY A 383 6.96 30.25 1.43
C GLY A 383 7.37 30.49 2.89
N ILE A 384 8.51 31.12 3.09
CA ILE A 384 9.09 31.47 4.37
C ILE A 384 9.36 32.98 4.40
N LYS A 385 9.01 33.63 5.50
CA LYS A 385 9.31 35.07 5.68
C LYS A 385 10.82 35.28 5.84
N GLU A 386 11.38 36.31 5.21
CA GLU A 386 12.80 36.65 5.29
C GLU A 386 13.30 36.83 6.75
N SER A 387 12.43 37.32 7.64
CA SER A 387 12.75 37.47 9.08
C SER A 387 13.07 36.14 9.78
N SER A 388 12.79 34.97 9.16
CA SER A 388 13.09 33.63 9.68
C SER A 388 14.31 33.01 9.02
N TYR A 389 14.92 33.66 8.01
CA TYR A 389 16.03 33.08 7.25
C TYR A 389 17.27 32.86 8.09
N ASP A 390 17.62 33.82 8.97
CA ASP A 390 18.83 33.72 9.80
C ASP A 390 18.78 32.51 10.76
N GLU A 391 17.62 32.28 11.40
CA GLU A 391 17.46 31.15 12.31
C GLU A 391 17.54 29.81 11.57
N ILE A 392 16.84 29.68 10.43
CA ILE A 392 16.85 28.46 9.64
C ILE A 392 18.25 28.21 9.06
N SER A 393 18.94 29.25 8.55
CA SER A 393 20.28 29.15 7.98
C SER A 393 21.34 28.76 9.01
N ALA A 394 21.20 29.27 10.26
CA ALA A 394 22.09 28.86 11.35
C ALA A 394 21.94 27.37 11.67
N ALA A 395 20.71 26.88 11.85
CA ALA A 395 20.45 25.46 12.06
C ALA A 395 20.90 24.60 10.85
N LEU A 396 20.67 25.09 9.64
CA LEU A 396 21.08 24.41 8.40
C LEU A 396 22.61 24.26 8.31
N SER A 397 23.36 25.28 8.73
CA SER A 397 24.83 25.20 8.79
C SER A 397 25.30 24.09 9.73
N GLU A 398 24.68 23.96 10.91
CA GLU A 398 25.01 22.90 11.88
C GLU A 398 24.65 21.50 11.32
N ASP A 399 23.46 21.35 10.74
CA ASP A 399 23.00 20.09 10.15
C ASP A 399 23.93 19.66 8.99
N VAL A 400 24.32 20.59 8.10
CA VAL A 400 25.26 20.30 6.99
C VAL A 400 26.66 20.00 7.48
N ASN A 401 27.17 20.71 8.50
CA ASN A 401 28.46 20.39 9.11
C ASN A 401 28.46 18.99 9.72
N SER A 402 27.34 18.53 10.25
CA SER A 402 27.19 17.17 10.76
C SER A 402 27.33 16.11 9.66
N LEU A 403 26.85 16.39 8.43
CA LEU A 403 27.05 15.51 7.27
C LEU A 403 28.54 15.36 6.92
N ASN A 404 29.32 16.46 6.95
CA ASN A 404 30.76 16.43 6.68
C ASN A 404 31.54 15.67 7.76
N ASN A 405 31.18 15.84 9.03
CA ASN A 405 31.93 15.25 10.15
C ASN A 405 31.62 13.76 10.36
N SER A 406 30.40 13.34 10.09
CA SER A 406 30.00 11.92 10.14
C SER A 406 30.45 11.12 8.93
N GLY A 407 30.71 11.77 7.80
CA GLY A 407 31.39 11.29 6.60
C GLY A 407 30.81 10.07 5.90
N ILE A 408 30.24 9.13 6.62
CA ILE A 408 29.75 7.85 6.09
C ILE A 408 28.48 7.45 6.84
N ILE A 409 27.47 7.08 6.08
CA ILE A 409 26.28 6.40 6.63
C ILE A 409 26.71 4.98 7.01
N THR A 410 26.69 4.65 8.30
CA THR A 410 27.21 3.38 8.81
C THR A 410 26.23 2.23 8.74
N THR A 411 24.92 2.51 8.62
CA THR A 411 23.90 1.47 8.51
C THR A 411 23.89 0.83 7.12
N THR A 412 23.69 -0.48 7.07
CA THR A 412 23.45 -1.22 5.81
C THR A 412 21.97 -1.49 5.58
N SER A 413 21.11 -1.09 6.52
CA SER A 413 19.65 -1.18 6.36
C SER A 413 19.19 -0.25 5.24
N CYS A 414 18.47 -0.77 4.28
CA CYS A 414 17.84 -0.02 3.19
C CYS A 414 16.91 1.08 3.74
N TYR A 415 16.16 0.81 4.80
CA TYR A 415 15.25 1.75 5.43
C TYR A 415 15.98 2.95 6.05
N TYR A 416 16.87 2.70 7.03
CA TYR A 416 17.58 3.77 7.75
C TYR A 416 18.56 4.52 6.84
N TYR A 417 19.13 3.83 5.86
CA TYR A 417 19.94 4.48 4.83
C TYR A 417 19.11 5.44 3.99
N GLY A 418 17.93 4.98 3.54
CA GLY A 418 16.96 5.79 2.82
C GLY A 418 16.55 7.04 3.60
N LYS A 419 16.21 6.91 4.88
CA LYS A 419 15.91 8.06 5.76
C LYS A 419 17.08 9.05 5.84
N SER A 420 18.30 8.57 5.98
CA SER A 420 19.50 9.42 6.09
C SER A 420 19.76 10.24 4.83
N ILE A 421 19.68 9.63 3.63
CA ILE A 421 19.83 10.36 2.37
C ILE A 421 18.66 11.32 2.10
N THR A 422 17.45 10.96 2.51
CA THR A 422 16.26 11.84 2.43
C THR A 422 16.45 13.08 3.30
N ARG A 423 16.94 12.92 4.54
CA ARG A 423 17.28 14.04 5.42
C ARG A 423 18.27 14.99 4.74
N ALA A 424 19.37 14.45 4.18
CA ALA A 424 20.36 15.27 3.49
C ALA A 424 19.75 15.99 2.25
N ALA A 425 18.94 15.30 1.47
CA ALA A 425 18.24 15.88 0.33
C ALA A 425 17.30 17.02 0.75
N ARG A 426 16.61 16.84 1.88
CA ARG A 426 15.72 17.87 2.43
C ARG A 426 16.46 19.16 2.77
N LEU A 427 17.69 19.06 3.30
CA LEU A 427 18.53 20.23 3.59
C LEU A 427 18.81 21.07 2.34
N ALA A 428 19.01 20.45 1.17
CA ALA A 428 19.24 21.16 -0.08
C ALA A 428 18.02 22.00 -0.50
N LEU A 429 16.81 21.45 -0.34
CA LEU A 429 15.58 22.17 -0.70
C LEU A 429 15.28 23.31 0.30
N ILE A 430 15.58 23.12 1.58
CA ILE A 430 15.48 24.22 2.57
C ILE A 430 16.47 25.32 2.25
N ALA A 431 17.72 24.98 1.88
CA ALA A 431 18.75 25.93 1.47
C ALA A 431 18.31 26.79 0.27
N GLU A 432 17.67 26.17 -0.73
CA GLU A 432 17.07 26.91 -1.85
C GLU A 432 15.98 27.89 -1.38
N GLU A 433 15.10 27.45 -0.50
CA GLU A 433 13.93 28.22 -0.07
C GLU A 433 14.29 29.45 0.80
N VAL A 434 15.40 29.34 1.59
CA VAL A 434 15.91 30.45 2.40
C VAL A 434 17.10 31.16 1.74
N SER A 435 17.34 30.92 0.43
CA SER A 435 18.43 31.56 -0.34
C SER A 435 19.85 31.31 0.21
N PHE A 436 20.07 30.21 0.94
CA PHE A 436 21.37 29.84 1.53
C PHE A 436 22.10 28.81 0.65
N HIS A 437 22.45 29.22 -0.58
CA HIS A 437 22.95 28.32 -1.63
C HIS A 437 24.36 27.76 -1.41
N ASP A 438 25.18 28.39 -0.56
CA ASP A 438 26.60 28.00 -0.34
C ASP A 438 26.76 26.59 0.22
N VAL A 439 25.74 26.03 0.88
CA VAL A 439 25.78 24.67 1.42
C VAL A 439 25.39 23.59 0.41
N ILE A 440 24.74 23.96 -0.71
CA ILE A 440 24.26 23.00 -1.71
C ILE A 440 25.38 22.16 -2.34
N PRO A 441 26.56 22.68 -2.66
CA PRO A 441 27.65 21.85 -3.20
C PRO A 441 28.10 20.75 -2.25
N VAL A 442 28.08 21.01 -0.94
CA VAL A 442 28.46 20.03 0.11
C VAL A 442 27.43 18.92 0.16
N ILE A 443 26.13 19.29 0.22
CA ILE A 443 25.03 18.34 0.25
C ILE A 443 25.00 17.50 -1.03
N ARG A 444 25.19 18.13 -2.19
CA ARG A 444 25.25 17.43 -3.48
C ARG A 444 26.36 16.38 -3.51
N LYS A 445 27.58 16.74 -2.99
CA LYS A 445 28.69 15.78 -2.90
C LYS A 445 28.30 14.60 -2.00
N PHE A 446 27.80 14.87 -0.80
CA PHE A 446 27.35 13.83 0.13
C PHE A 446 26.33 12.89 -0.50
N LEU A 447 25.28 13.43 -1.17
CA LEU A 447 24.25 12.63 -1.83
C LEU A 447 24.82 11.75 -2.93
N LYS A 448 25.77 12.26 -3.74
CA LYS A 448 26.45 11.44 -4.75
C LYS A 448 27.22 10.30 -4.11
N ASP A 449 28.06 10.60 -3.15
CA ASP A 449 28.89 9.62 -2.46
C ASP A 449 28.05 8.52 -1.77
N ALA A 450 26.84 8.88 -1.29
CA ALA A 450 25.94 7.95 -0.63
C ALA A 450 25.07 7.15 -1.61
N ILE A 451 24.57 7.74 -2.69
CA ILE A 451 23.56 7.10 -3.57
C ILE A 451 24.22 6.28 -4.70
N GLU A 452 25.32 6.78 -5.29
CA GLU A 452 25.97 6.10 -6.42
C GLU A 452 26.33 4.64 -6.13
N PRO A 453 26.90 4.27 -4.96
CA PRO A 453 27.24 2.88 -4.68
C PRO A 453 26.02 1.93 -4.69
N TRP A 454 24.85 2.39 -4.26
CA TRP A 454 23.62 1.60 -4.33
C TRP A 454 23.14 1.40 -5.78
N LEU A 455 23.29 2.42 -6.63
CA LEU A 455 22.85 2.38 -8.02
C LEU A 455 23.83 1.62 -8.92
N ASP A 456 25.12 1.65 -8.60
CA ASP A 456 26.18 0.95 -9.33
C ASP A 456 26.44 -0.48 -8.78
N GLY A 457 25.81 -0.84 -7.66
CA GLY A 457 26.01 -2.15 -7.02
C GLY A 457 27.36 -2.31 -6.32
N THR A 458 28.01 -1.21 -5.96
CA THR A 458 29.31 -1.19 -5.27
C THR A 458 29.23 -0.92 -3.78
N PHE A 459 28.01 -0.76 -3.24
CA PHE A 459 27.83 -0.56 -1.80
C PHE A 459 28.20 -1.84 -1.03
N GLU A 460 29.15 -1.72 -0.12
CA GLU A 460 29.59 -2.84 0.69
C GLU A 460 28.58 -3.20 1.78
N GLY A 461 28.24 -4.47 1.87
CA GLY A 461 27.35 -5.02 2.90
C GLY A 461 25.90 -5.14 2.48
N ASN A 462 25.39 -4.41 1.48
CA ASN A 462 24.04 -4.54 0.93
C ASN A 462 24.01 -4.06 -0.53
N GLY A 463 22.84 -4.02 -1.18
CA GLY A 463 22.68 -3.53 -2.54
C GLY A 463 21.38 -4.01 -3.15
N PHE A 464 20.90 -3.31 -4.18
CA PHE A 464 19.70 -3.69 -4.90
C PHE A 464 19.94 -4.84 -5.87
N LEU A 465 19.02 -5.80 -5.89
CA LEU A 465 18.95 -6.94 -6.79
C LEU A 465 17.56 -7.03 -7.41
N TYR A 466 17.46 -7.66 -8.58
CA TYR A 466 16.19 -7.97 -9.21
C TYR A 466 15.85 -9.45 -8.98
N ASP A 467 14.78 -9.70 -8.24
CA ASP A 467 14.21 -11.04 -8.10
C ASP A 467 13.42 -11.43 -9.33
N SER A 468 13.83 -12.51 -10.00
CA SER A 468 13.17 -13.00 -11.21
C SER A 468 11.95 -13.88 -10.94
N LYS A 469 11.76 -14.35 -9.71
CA LYS A 469 10.65 -15.24 -9.34
C LYS A 469 9.31 -14.49 -9.25
N TRP A 470 9.31 -13.31 -8.64
CA TRP A 470 8.12 -12.45 -8.48
C TRP A 470 8.19 -11.17 -9.30
N GLY A 471 9.36 -10.85 -9.86
CA GLY A 471 9.58 -9.69 -10.71
C GLY A 471 9.59 -8.38 -9.93
N GLY A 472 10.60 -8.17 -9.08
CA GLY A 472 10.72 -6.96 -8.28
C GLY A 472 12.10 -6.73 -7.68
N ILE A 473 12.28 -5.59 -7.02
CA ILE A 473 13.52 -5.20 -6.36
C ILE A 473 13.58 -5.85 -4.98
N VAL A 474 14.71 -6.45 -4.67
CA VAL A 474 15.07 -6.97 -3.34
C VAL A 474 16.45 -6.47 -2.97
N THR A 475 16.89 -6.71 -1.72
CA THR A 475 18.27 -6.39 -1.32
C THR A 475 19.11 -7.66 -1.19
N SER A 476 20.45 -7.51 -1.28
CA SER A 476 21.37 -8.63 -1.14
C SER A 476 21.33 -9.27 0.26
N GLN A 477 21.07 -8.50 1.30
CA GLN A 477 20.83 -9.01 2.65
C GLN A 477 19.48 -9.70 2.72
N GLY A 478 18.41 -9.02 2.30
CA GLY A 478 17.05 -9.52 2.37
C GLY A 478 16.78 -10.73 1.48
N SER A 479 17.55 -10.95 0.40
CA SER A 479 17.45 -12.18 -0.41
C SER A 479 17.90 -13.45 0.32
N LYS A 480 18.55 -13.30 1.48
CA LYS A 480 19.08 -14.38 2.32
C LYS A 480 18.37 -14.48 3.67
N ASP A 481 17.85 -13.35 4.17
CA ASP A 481 17.16 -13.24 5.46
C ASP A 481 15.87 -12.45 5.29
N SER A 482 14.72 -13.11 5.46
CA SER A 482 13.40 -12.52 5.30
C SER A 482 13.07 -11.45 6.36
N SER A 483 13.81 -11.42 7.48
CA SER A 483 13.63 -10.44 8.55
C SER A 483 14.42 -9.16 8.32
N ALA A 484 15.39 -9.17 7.40
CA ALA A 484 16.18 -8.00 7.08
C ALA A 484 15.28 -6.87 6.54
N ASP A 485 15.56 -5.65 7.01
CA ASP A 485 14.85 -4.44 6.56
C ASP A 485 13.32 -4.56 6.65
N PHE A 486 12.81 -5.05 7.79
CA PHE A 486 11.36 -5.21 8.05
C PHE A 486 10.64 -6.10 7.04
N GLY A 487 11.39 -6.95 6.31
CA GLY A 487 10.84 -7.81 5.29
C GLY A 487 10.76 -7.17 3.89
N PHE A 488 11.57 -6.17 3.61
CA PHE A 488 11.64 -5.54 2.29
C PHE A 488 11.79 -6.55 1.14
N SER A 489 12.60 -7.59 1.30
CA SER A 489 12.83 -8.60 0.26
C SER A 489 11.79 -9.71 0.20
N ILE A 490 10.78 -9.68 1.06
CA ILE A 490 9.51 -10.38 0.89
C ILE A 490 8.37 -9.39 0.59
N TYR A 491 8.75 -8.21 0.10
CA TYR A 491 7.88 -7.13 -0.38
C TYR A 491 7.02 -6.44 0.70
N ASN A 492 7.36 -6.58 2.01
CA ASN A 492 6.79 -5.74 3.06
C ASN A 492 7.39 -4.33 3.01
N ASP A 493 6.61 -3.32 3.35
CA ASP A 493 7.01 -1.90 3.46
C ASP A 493 7.74 -1.35 2.21
N HIS A 494 7.52 -2.00 1.08
CA HIS A 494 8.35 -1.90 -0.12
C HIS A 494 8.40 -0.49 -0.68
N HIS A 495 7.26 0.17 -0.81
CA HIS A 495 7.16 1.54 -1.29
C HIS A 495 7.67 2.57 -0.27
N TYR A 496 7.66 2.28 1.04
CA TYR A 496 8.27 3.16 2.04
C TYR A 496 9.78 3.30 1.82
N HIS A 497 10.48 2.17 1.74
CA HIS A 497 11.92 2.13 1.52
C HIS A 497 12.32 2.80 0.19
N LEU A 498 11.68 2.38 -0.90
CA LEU A 498 11.95 2.96 -2.23
C LEU A 498 11.58 4.43 -2.31
N GLY A 499 10.53 4.87 -1.62
CA GLY A 499 10.11 6.26 -1.54
C GLY A 499 11.19 7.18 -0.97
N TYR A 500 11.88 6.75 0.08
CA TYR A 500 13.02 7.50 0.63
C TYR A 500 14.18 7.63 -0.39
N PHE A 501 14.56 6.54 -1.04
CA PHE A 501 15.58 6.59 -2.08
C PHE A 501 15.18 7.49 -3.25
N LEU A 502 13.92 7.37 -3.73
CA LEU A 502 13.44 8.16 -4.86
C LEU A 502 13.34 9.65 -4.53
N TYR A 503 12.97 10.00 -3.29
CA TYR A 503 13.02 11.39 -2.85
C TYR A 503 14.41 11.99 -2.98
N ALA A 504 15.40 11.31 -2.42
CA ALA A 504 16.78 11.77 -2.48
C ALA A 504 17.32 11.81 -3.93
N ILE A 505 16.99 10.82 -4.75
CA ILE A 505 17.35 10.77 -6.18
C ILE A 505 16.69 11.91 -6.95
N ALA A 506 15.42 12.19 -6.72
CA ALA A 506 14.70 13.29 -7.38
C ALA A 506 15.32 14.65 -7.06
N VAL A 507 15.64 14.90 -5.79
CA VAL A 507 16.30 16.14 -5.36
C VAL A 507 17.70 16.23 -5.96
N LEU A 508 18.50 15.16 -5.91
CA LEU A 508 19.84 15.16 -6.49
C LEU A 508 19.79 15.38 -8.02
N ALA A 509 18.82 14.78 -8.72
CA ALA A 509 18.63 15.01 -10.16
C ALA A 509 18.21 16.46 -10.47
N LYS A 510 17.44 17.11 -9.57
CA LYS A 510 17.09 18.54 -9.67
C LYS A 510 18.31 19.45 -9.54
N ILE A 511 19.13 19.23 -8.49
CA ILE A 511 20.30 20.09 -8.22
C ILE A 511 21.54 19.73 -9.04
N ASP A 512 21.57 18.55 -9.67
CA ASP A 512 22.61 18.09 -10.62
C ASP A 512 21.97 17.33 -11.79
N PRO A 513 21.43 18.05 -12.80
CA PRO A 513 20.78 17.42 -13.95
C PRO A 513 21.72 16.52 -14.78
N ALA A 514 23.03 16.73 -14.74
CA ALA A 514 24.00 15.88 -15.45
C ALA A 514 24.09 14.50 -14.76
N TRP A 515 24.17 14.48 -13.44
CA TRP A 515 24.07 13.28 -12.64
C TRP A 515 22.72 12.57 -12.85
N GLY A 516 21.62 13.32 -12.82
CA GLY A 516 20.30 12.80 -13.06
C GLY A 516 20.20 12.06 -14.39
N ARG A 517 20.72 12.63 -15.49
CA ARG A 517 20.76 11.95 -16.80
C ARG A 517 21.58 10.66 -16.78
N LYS A 518 22.73 10.65 -16.10
CA LYS A 518 23.60 9.47 -15.98
C LYS A 518 22.87 8.30 -15.32
N TYR A 519 22.21 8.55 -14.20
CA TYR A 519 21.57 7.52 -13.38
C TYR A 519 20.07 7.34 -13.63
N LYS A 520 19.50 8.02 -14.65
CA LYS A 520 18.09 7.88 -15.02
C LYS A 520 17.63 6.44 -15.18
N PRO A 521 18.38 5.53 -15.84
CA PRO A 521 17.96 4.14 -16.00
C PRO A 521 17.75 3.41 -14.68
N GLN A 522 18.67 3.56 -13.73
CA GLN A 522 18.57 2.93 -12.40
C GLN A 522 17.43 3.54 -11.57
N ALA A 523 17.34 4.87 -11.57
CA ALA A 523 16.28 5.59 -10.88
C ALA A 523 14.88 5.18 -11.36
N TYR A 524 14.69 5.07 -12.68
CA TYR A 524 13.44 4.61 -13.27
C TYR A 524 13.17 3.12 -13.02
N SER A 525 14.19 2.29 -12.83
CA SER A 525 14.03 0.90 -12.43
C SER A 525 13.48 0.79 -10.99
N LEU A 526 14.03 1.56 -10.04
CA LEU A 526 13.52 1.63 -8.66
C LEU A 526 12.08 2.16 -8.63
N MET A 527 11.79 3.21 -9.39
CA MET A 527 10.47 3.81 -9.47
C MET A 527 9.46 2.83 -10.09
N ALA A 528 9.82 2.14 -11.17
CA ALA A 528 8.94 1.21 -11.87
C ALA A 528 8.50 0.04 -10.99
N ASP A 529 9.23 -0.32 -9.95
CA ASP A 529 8.90 -1.44 -9.09
C ASP A 529 7.52 -1.29 -8.44
N PHE A 530 7.13 -0.08 -8.03
CA PHE A 530 5.80 0.18 -7.44
C PHE A 530 4.93 1.16 -8.24
N MET A 531 5.47 1.84 -9.25
CA MET A 531 4.74 2.82 -10.08
C MET A 531 4.42 2.32 -11.50
N ASN A 532 4.79 1.09 -11.86
CA ASN A 532 4.52 0.58 -13.19
C ASN A 532 3.02 0.55 -13.48
N LEU A 533 2.59 1.18 -14.59
CA LEU A 533 1.22 1.17 -15.09
C LEU A 533 0.99 0.14 -16.20
N GLY A 534 2.06 -0.41 -16.76
CA GLY A 534 1.99 -1.38 -17.86
C GLY A 534 1.24 -2.65 -17.44
N ARG A 535 0.28 -3.04 -18.26
CA ARG A 535 -0.36 -4.34 -18.16
C ARG A 535 0.33 -5.29 -19.14
N ARG A 536 0.87 -6.42 -18.63
CA ARG A 536 1.28 -7.60 -19.39
C ARG A 536 2.54 -7.46 -20.29
N SER A 537 3.06 -8.57 -20.62
CA SER A 537 4.00 -9.04 -21.64
C SER A 537 5.35 -8.34 -21.87
N ASN A 538 5.54 -7.08 -21.54
CA ASN A 538 6.83 -6.38 -21.71
C ASN A 538 7.27 -5.59 -20.47
N SER A 539 6.62 -5.77 -19.32
CA SER A 539 7.03 -5.15 -18.07
C SER A 539 7.91 -6.08 -17.25
N SER A 540 8.99 -5.56 -16.71
CA SER A 540 9.81 -6.28 -15.74
C SER A 540 9.25 -6.21 -14.32
N TYR A 541 8.21 -5.41 -14.09
CA TYR A 541 7.60 -5.16 -12.79
C TYR A 541 6.08 -5.32 -12.88
N THR A 542 5.48 -5.80 -11.80
CA THR A 542 4.02 -5.87 -11.69
C THR A 542 3.39 -4.47 -11.68
N ARG A 543 2.13 -4.37 -12.07
CA ARG A 543 1.42 -3.09 -12.08
C ARG A 543 1.13 -2.64 -10.64
N LEU A 544 1.50 -1.38 -10.34
CA LEU A 544 1.21 -0.69 -9.06
C LEU A 544 1.33 -1.61 -7.83
N ARG A 545 2.49 -2.28 -7.69
CA ARG A 545 2.76 -3.34 -6.70
C ARG A 545 2.04 -3.19 -5.36
N CYS A 546 2.11 -2.02 -4.75
CA CYS A 546 1.58 -1.77 -3.42
C CYS A 546 0.18 -1.11 -3.43
N PHE A 547 -0.19 -0.38 -4.49
CA PHE A 547 -1.40 0.43 -4.52
C PHE A 547 -2.64 -0.41 -4.86
N ASP A 548 -3.62 -0.39 -3.98
CA ASP A 548 -4.92 -1.04 -4.17
C ASP A 548 -5.92 -0.06 -4.77
N LEU A 549 -6.21 -0.23 -6.06
CA LEU A 549 -7.10 0.68 -6.79
C LEU A 549 -8.58 0.57 -6.39
N TYR A 550 -8.99 -0.47 -5.63
CA TYR A 550 -10.34 -0.53 -5.08
C TYR A 550 -10.40 0.18 -3.71
N LYS A 551 -9.36 0.01 -2.87
CA LYS A 551 -9.28 0.69 -1.58
C LYS A 551 -8.80 2.13 -1.71
N LEU A 552 -8.20 2.49 -2.84
CA LEU A 552 -7.63 3.81 -3.14
C LEU A 552 -6.51 4.22 -2.19
N HIS A 553 -5.82 3.23 -1.62
CA HIS A 553 -4.60 3.38 -0.83
C HIS A 553 -3.69 2.17 -1.03
N SER A 554 -2.44 2.27 -0.58
CA SER A 554 -1.46 1.19 -0.69
C SER A 554 -1.52 0.22 0.48
N TRP A 555 -0.93 -0.97 0.27
CA TRP A 555 -0.69 -1.98 1.28
C TRP A 555 0.80 -2.17 1.53
N ALA A 556 1.21 -2.13 2.80
CA ALA A 556 2.58 -2.43 3.22
C ALA A 556 2.85 -3.95 3.28
N GLY A 557 1.85 -4.75 3.64
CA GLY A 557 2.00 -6.20 3.72
C GLY A 557 2.25 -6.86 2.37
N GLY A 558 3.41 -7.51 2.21
CA GLY A 558 3.83 -8.25 1.03
C GLY A 558 3.56 -9.75 1.11
N LEU A 559 4.58 -10.57 0.85
CA LEU A 559 4.52 -12.04 0.88
C LEU A 559 4.56 -12.61 2.32
N THR A 560 3.93 -11.93 3.25
CA THR A 560 3.73 -12.37 4.63
C THR A 560 2.28 -12.81 4.82
N GLU A 561 2.10 -13.97 5.40
CA GLU A 561 0.78 -14.49 5.73
C GLU A 561 0.22 -13.79 6.96
N PHE A 562 -0.94 -13.14 6.81
CA PHE A 562 -1.63 -12.45 7.88
C PHE A 562 -3.09 -12.87 7.95
N ALA A 563 -3.55 -13.27 9.14
CA ALA A 563 -4.96 -13.66 9.36
C ALA A 563 -5.95 -12.52 9.07
N ASP A 564 -5.51 -11.28 9.26
CA ASP A 564 -6.33 -10.07 9.04
C ASP A 564 -6.16 -9.46 7.63
N GLY A 565 -5.55 -10.20 6.69
CA GLY A 565 -5.31 -9.75 5.32
C GLY A 565 -4.15 -8.76 5.21
N ARG A 566 -4.12 -7.95 4.15
CA ARG A 566 -3.07 -6.92 3.96
C ARG A 566 -3.22 -5.80 4.98
N ASN A 567 -2.12 -5.09 5.24
CA ASN A 567 -2.08 -4.01 6.22
C ASN A 567 -1.34 -2.78 5.70
N GLN A 568 -1.58 -1.66 6.37
CA GLN A 568 -0.88 -0.39 6.16
C GLN A 568 -0.72 0.29 7.53
N GLU A 569 0.53 0.61 7.91
CA GLU A 569 0.84 1.33 9.15
C GLU A 569 1.01 2.82 8.90
N SER A 570 1.98 3.22 8.07
CA SER A 570 2.39 4.60 7.88
C SER A 570 1.80 5.22 6.61
N THR A 571 0.78 6.04 6.76
CA THR A 571 0.17 6.76 5.63
C THR A 571 1.09 7.83 5.06
N SER A 572 1.88 8.50 5.90
CA SER A 572 2.80 9.55 5.46
C SER A 572 3.98 9.01 4.65
N GLU A 573 4.47 7.80 4.95
CA GLU A 573 5.49 7.13 4.14
C GLU A 573 4.91 6.64 2.80
N ALA A 574 3.66 6.18 2.79
CA ALA A 574 2.95 5.85 1.56
C ALA A 574 2.75 7.09 0.67
N VAL A 575 2.29 8.20 1.25
CA VAL A 575 2.19 9.50 0.56
C VAL A 575 3.56 9.93 0.03
N ASN A 576 4.65 9.80 0.84
CA ASN A 576 6.02 10.10 0.40
C ASN A 576 6.42 9.28 -0.82
N ALA A 577 6.07 7.99 -0.89
CA ALA A 577 6.43 7.13 -2.02
C ALA A 577 5.89 7.69 -3.35
N TYR A 578 4.61 8.02 -3.42
CA TYR A 578 3.96 8.54 -4.63
C TYR A 578 4.32 10.01 -4.89
N TYR A 579 4.51 10.81 -3.85
CA TYR A 579 5.04 12.15 -3.93
C TYR A 579 6.45 12.18 -4.53
N SER A 580 7.32 11.28 -4.08
CA SER A 580 8.69 11.15 -4.60
C SER A 580 8.71 10.75 -6.08
N ALA A 581 7.78 9.89 -6.50
CA ALA A 581 7.61 9.54 -7.91
C ALA A 581 7.16 10.76 -8.74
N ALA A 582 6.25 11.57 -8.24
CA ALA A 582 5.85 12.81 -8.91
C ALA A 582 7.00 13.84 -8.96
N LEU A 583 7.79 13.97 -7.90
CA LEU A 583 9.02 14.79 -7.88
C LEU A 583 10.07 14.31 -8.89
N MET A 584 10.21 12.99 -9.06
CA MET A 584 11.03 12.45 -10.15
C MET A 584 10.52 12.90 -11.51
N GLY A 585 9.19 12.85 -11.71
CA GLY A 585 8.56 13.37 -12.92
C GLY A 585 8.94 14.84 -13.16
N LEU A 586 8.90 15.69 -12.14
CA LEU A 586 9.34 17.09 -12.23
C LEU A 586 10.83 17.21 -12.58
N ALA A 587 11.70 16.45 -11.92
CA ALA A 587 13.15 16.51 -12.16
C ALA A 587 13.55 16.05 -13.57
N TYR A 588 12.82 15.11 -14.16
CA TYR A 588 13.11 14.53 -15.48
C TYR A 588 12.21 15.05 -16.60
N GLY A 589 11.26 15.94 -16.32
CA GLY A 589 10.29 16.47 -17.30
C GLY A 589 9.30 15.41 -17.80
N ASP A 590 8.97 14.41 -16.99
CA ASP A 590 8.04 13.33 -17.31
C ASP A 590 6.61 13.68 -16.83
N THR A 591 5.85 14.31 -17.71
CA THR A 591 4.48 14.78 -17.40
C THR A 591 3.52 13.66 -17.07
N HIS A 592 3.71 12.46 -17.66
CA HIS A 592 2.89 11.29 -17.35
C HIS A 592 3.14 10.81 -15.91
N LEU A 593 4.39 10.76 -15.50
CA LEU A 593 4.78 10.38 -14.14
C LEU A 593 4.30 11.42 -13.11
N ILE A 594 4.36 12.72 -13.45
CA ILE A 594 3.79 13.79 -12.61
C ILE A 594 2.30 13.55 -12.40
N ALA A 595 1.54 13.40 -13.48
CA ALA A 595 0.08 13.21 -13.40
C ALA A 595 -0.32 11.97 -12.61
N THR A 596 0.36 10.84 -12.87
CA THR A 596 0.06 9.57 -12.17
C THR A 596 0.46 9.64 -10.70
N GLY A 597 1.67 10.09 -10.40
CA GLY A 597 2.15 10.22 -9.02
C GLY A 597 1.26 11.16 -8.20
N SER A 598 0.89 12.32 -8.75
CA SER A 598 -0.03 13.26 -8.09
C SER A 598 -1.42 12.67 -7.86
N THR A 599 -1.93 11.88 -8.82
CA THR A 599 -3.21 11.17 -8.65
C THR A 599 -3.15 10.17 -7.50
N LEU A 600 -2.10 9.36 -7.44
CA LEU A 600 -1.94 8.38 -6.36
C LEU A 600 -1.72 9.04 -4.99
N VAL A 601 -0.96 10.16 -4.94
CA VAL A 601 -0.84 11.00 -3.73
C VAL A 601 -2.20 11.46 -3.24
N ALA A 602 -3.03 12.00 -4.15
CA ALA A 602 -4.35 12.51 -3.78
C ALA A 602 -5.25 11.40 -3.23
N LEU A 603 -5.26 10.24 -3.88
CA LEU A 603 -6.06 9.09 -3.43
C LEU A 603 -5.58 8.55 -2.07
N GLU A 604 -4.26 8.39 -1.88
CA GLU A 604 -3.66 7.95 -0.61
C GLU A 604 -4.03 8.91 0.53
N MET A 605 -3.98 10.24 0.29
CA MET A 605 -4.37 11.24 1.29
C MET A 605 -5.86 11.21 1.61
N HIS A 606 -6.75 11.07 0.61
CA HIS A 606 -8.19 10.93 0.86
C HIS A 606 -8.50 9.69 1.70
N ALA A 607 -7.84 8.57 1.40
CA ALA A 607 -8.00 7.35 2.17
C ALA A 607 -7.47 7.51 3.62
N ALA A 608 -6.31 8.16 3.79
CA ALA A 608 -5.75 8.47 5.10
C ALA A 608 -6.68 9.34 5.93
N GLN A 609 -7.21 10.40 5.34
CA GLN A 609 -8.15 11.31 6.00
C GLN A 609 -9.49 10.64 6.33
N MET A 610 -9.94 9.66 5.56
CA MET A 610 -11.18 8.94 5.81
C MET A 610 -11.02 7.84 6.87
N TRP A 611 -9.95 7.04 6.81
CA TRP A 611 -9.85 5.83 7.62
C TRP A 611 -8.78 5.85 8.71
N TRP A 612 -7.77 6.72 8.62
CA TRP A 612 -6.75 6.85 9.67
C TRP A 612 -7.01 8.02 10.62
N HIS A 613 -7.58 9.14 10.12
CA HIS A 613 -7.96 10.27 10.95
C HIS A 613 -9.28 9.94 11.66
N VAL A 614 -9.26 9.84 12.98
CA VAL A 614 -10.44 9.52 13.80
C VAL A 614 -10.88 10.78 14.50
N ARG A 615 -11.96 11.41 14.02
CA ARG A 615 -12.48 12.67 14.55
C ARG A 615 -13.46 12.43 15.68
N GLU A 616 -13.52 13.32 16.64
CA GLU A 616 -14.52 13.27 17.68
C GLU A 616 -15.94 13.46 17.09
N GLY A 617 -16.86 12.59 17.52
CA GLY A 617 -18.25 12.63 17.04
C GLY A 617 -18.49 12.06 15.65
N GLU A 618 -17.48 11.53 14.97
CA GLU A 618 -17.68 10.78 13.73
C GLU A 618 -18.30 9.41 14.00
N ASN A 619 -19.10 8.92 13.03
CA ASN A 619 -19.85 7.68 13.13
C ASN A 619 -19.36 6.58 12.18
N LEU A 620 -18.17 6.72 11.59
CA LEU A 620 -17.58 5.70 10.74
C LEU A 620 -17.19 4.46 11.55
N TYR A 621 -16.71 4.69 12.77
CA TYR A 621 -16.28 3.66 13.72
C TYR A 621 -17.16 3.64 14.97
N ASP A 622 -17.09 2.53 15.71
CA ASP A 622 -17.82 2.35 16.95
C ASP A 622 -17.45 3.42 18.00
N GLU A 623 -18.43 3.89 18.77
CA GLU A 623 -18.29 4.97 19.72
C GLU A 623 -17.17 4.72 20.75
N ASP A 624 -17.07 3.48 21.28
CA ASP A 624 -16.01 3.13 22.24
C ASP A 624 -14.61 3.26 21.64
N PHE A 625 -14.44 2.97 20.35
CA PHE A 625 -13.17 3.14 19.66
C PHE A 625 -12.88 4.63 19.39
N VAL A 626 -13.85 5.38 18.88
CA VAL A 626 -13.73 6.83 18.59
C VAL A 626 -13.38 7.62 19.83
N LYS A 627 -13.98 7.29 20.98
CA LYS A 627 -13.73 7.96 22.26
C LYS A 627 -12.25 7.90 22.67
N GLU A 628 -11.58 6.78 22.45
CA GLU A 628 -10.19 6.56 22.91
C GLU A 628 -9.13 6.89 21.86
N ASN A 629 -9.51 7.08 20.60
CA ASN A 629 -8.56 7.25 19.51
C ASN A 629 -8.81 8.53 18.71
N ARG A 630 -7.71 9.12 18.20
CA ARG A 630 -7.73 10.25 17.25
C ARG A 630 -6.98 9.93 15.96
N ILE A 631 -6.20 8.86 15.97
CA ILE A 631 -5.51 8.39 14.79
C ILE A 631 -5.34 6.86 14.86
N MET A 632 -5.50 6.20 13.72
CA MET A 632 -5.29 4.76 13.58
C MET A 632 -3.81 4.40 13.78
N GLY A 633 -3.53 3.23 14.34
CA GLY A 633 -2.21 2.62 14.33
C GLY A 633 -1.99 1.85 13.04
N VAL A 634 -2.47 0.61 12.97
CA VAL A 634 -2.40 -0.23 11.76
C VAL A 634 -3.80 -0.49 11.23
N LEU A 635 -4.02 -0.18 9.96
CA LEU A 635 -5.22 -0.58 9.24
C LEU A 635 -4.96 -1.89 8.49
N TRP A 636 -5.83 -2.86 8.71
CA TRP A 636 -5.86 -4.16 8.04
C TRP A 636 -7.05 -4.27 7.11
N ALA A 637 -7.04 -5.24 6.23
CA ALA A 637 -8.17 -5.50 5.35
C ALA A 637 -9.48 -5.71 6.13
N ASN A 638 -9.43 -6.44 7.25
CA ASN A 638 -10.60 -6.76 8.08
C ASN A 638 -10.45 -6.36 9.57
N LYS A 639 -9.46 -5.49 9.90
CA LYS A 639 -9.24 -5.02 11.28
C LYS A 639 -8.82 -3.55 11.29
N ARG A 640 -9.17 -2.85 12.35
CA ARG A 640 -8.66 -1.53 12.74
C ARG A 640 -7.94 -1.68 14.06
N ASP A 641 -6.67 -1.28 14.13
CA ASP A 641 -5.83 -1.48 15.31
C ASP A 641 -5.21 -0.16 15.75
N SER A 642 -5.36 0.20 17.03
CA SER A 642 -4.67 1.35 17.59
C SER A 642 -3.23 1.06 18.00
N GLY A 643 -2.80 -0.21 18.06
CA GLY A 643 -1.41 -0.59 18.24
C GLY A 643 -0.59 -0.41 16.97
N LEU A 644 0.73 -0.34 17.12
CA LEU A 644 1.73 -0.35 16.06
C LEU A 644 2.54 -1.64 16.11
N TRP A 645 3.31 -1.95 15.08
CA TRP A 645 4.23 -3.09 15.10
C TRP A 645 5.25 -3.03 16.24
N PHE A 646 5.67 -1.81 16.62
CA PHE A 646 6.73 -1.57 17.60
C PHE A 646 6.25 -0.87 18.88
N ALA A 647 4.97 -0.49 18.98
CA ALA A 647 4.45 0.28 20.09
C ALA A 647 3.00 -0.09 20.45
N PRO A 648 2.69 -0.21 21.75
CA PRO A 648 1.32 -0.48 22.19
C PRO A 648 0.40 0.74 22.00
N PRO A 649 -0.94 0.56 22.08
CA PRO A 649 -1.94 1.61 21.83
C PRO A 649 -1.76 2.89 22.66
N GLU A 650 -1.26 2.79 23.88
CA GLU A 650 -1.04 3.93 24.76
C GLU A 650 0.16 4.81 24.40
N TRP A 651 1.03 4.39 23.46
CA TRP A 651 2.13 5.22 22.96
C TRP A 651 1.63 6.13 21.82
N ARG A 652 0.80 7.11 22.21
CA ARG A 652 0.12 8.01 21.28
C ARG A 652 1.09 8.86 20.46
N GLU A 653 2.25 9.21 21.04
CA GLU A 653 3.31 9.95 20.35
C GLU A 653 3.92 9.15 19.19
N CYS A 654 4.03 7.84 19.32
CA CYS A 654 4.47 6.98 18.23
C CYS A 654 3.41 6.89 17.14
N ARG A 655 2.13 6.78 17.52
CA ARG A 655 1.02 6.72 16.54
C ARG A 655 0.92 8.00 15.73
N LEU A 656 1.02 9.17 16.35
CA LEU A 656 1.04 10.43 15.60
C LEU A 656 2.30 10.51 14.73
N GLY A 657 3.47 10.22 15.32
CA GLY A 657 4.75 10.36 14.64
C GLY A 657 4.88 9.49 13.40
N ILE A 658 4.40 8.24 13.43
CA ILE A 658 4.44 7.32 12.27
C ILE A 658 3.53 7.77 11.13
N GLN A 659 2.50 8.57 11.40
CA GLN A 659 1.62 9.15 10.40
C GLN A 659 2.09 10.52 9.88
N VAL A 660 3.23 11.04 10.37
CA VAL A 660 3.80 12.34 9.97
C VAL A 660 5.15 12.19 9.31
N LEU A 661 5.96 11.17 9.66
CA LEU A 661 7.28 10.95 9.07
C LEU A 661 7.18 10.42 7.62
N PRO A 662 8.05 10.88 6.72
CA PRO A 662 8.95 12.05 6.83
C PRO A 662 8.16 13.36 6.74
N LEU A 663 8.62 14.37 7.49
CA LEU A 663 8.01 15.70 7.48
C LEU A 663 8.46 16.47 6.22
N LEU A 664 7.56 16.61 5.25
CA LEU A 664 7.81 17.13 3.91
C LEU A 664 6.78 18.21 3.53
N PRO A 665 6.96 18.96 2.43
CA PRO A 665 5.95 19.93 1.97
C PRO A 665 4.55 19.33 1.79
N ILE A 666 4.45 18.10 1.29
CA ILE A 666 3.17 17.42 1.07
C ILE A 666 2.41 17.09 2.37
N THR A 667 3.11 17.00 3.50
CA THR A 667 2.50 16.77 4.81
C THR A 667 1.49 17.87 5.19
N GLU A 668 1.68 19.10 4.65
CA GLU A 668 0.73 20.21 4.83
C GLU A 668 -0.66 19.86 4.28
N THR A 669 -0.71 19.22 3.13
CA THR A 669 -1.98 18.83 2.51
C THR A 669 -2.61 17.63 3.22
N LEU A 670 -1.79 16.66 3.64
CA LEU A 670 -2.27 15.49 4.40
C LEU A 670 -2.94 15.91 5.73
N PHE A 671 -2.39 16.93 6.40
CA PHE A 671 -2.88 17.47 7.67
C PHE A 671 -3.42 18.91 7.51
N SER A 672 -4.18 19.17 6.46
CA SER A 672 -4.71 20.51 6.15
C SER A 672 -5.80 21.00 7.10
N ASP A 673 -6.52 20.08 7.79
CA ASP A 673 -7.54 20.44 8.77
C ASP A 673 -6.91 20.81 10.13
N VAL A 674 -6.76 22.10 10.35
CA VAL A 674 -6.16 22.65 11.59
C VAL A 674 -6.96 22.26 12.84
N GLY A 675 -8.29 22.16 12.75
CA GLY A 675 -9.16 21.73 13.84
C GLY A 675 -8.85 20.32 14.29
N TYR A 676 -8.79 19.40 13.32
CA TYR A 676 -8.39 18.02 13.57
C TYR A 676 -6.96 17.91 14.11
N VAL A 677 -6.01 18.64 13.52
CA VAL A 677 -4.61 18.63 13.99
C VAL A 677 -4.52 19.07 15.44
N LYS A 678 -5.26 20.11 15.84
CA LYS A 678 -5.31 20.55 17.24
C LYS A 678 -5.86 19.47 18.17
N GLU A 679 -6.97 18.84 17.80
CA GLU A 679 -7.56 17.73 18.53
C GLU A 679 -6.58 16.56 18.68
N LEU A 680 -5.91 16.17 17.61
CA LEU A 680 -4.91 15.10 17.59
C LEU A 680 -3.70 15.39 18.46
N VAL A 681 -3.16 16.61 18.42
CA VAL A 681 -2.01 17.03 19.22
C VAL A 681 -2.40 17.08 20.71
N GLU A 682 -3.54 17.65 21.07
CA GLU A 682 -4.00 17.71 22.48
C GLU A 682 -4.21 16.29 23.04
N TRP A 683 -4.82 15.40 22.27
CA TRP A 683 -4.96 13.99 22.64
C TRP A 683 -3.61 13.30 22.88
N THR A 684 -2.58 13.65 22.10
CA THR A 684 -1.24 13.05 22.17
C THR A 684 -0.43 13.63 23.34
N LYS A 685 -0.56 14.93 23.65
CA LYS A 685 0.22 15.64 24.70
C LYS A 685 0.13 14.97 26.06
N ALA A 686 -1.00 14.36 26.39
CA ALA A 686 -1.17 13.66 27.66
C ALA A 686 -0.11 12.55 27.89
N ASN A 687 0.44 11.98 26.82
CA ASN A 687 1.39 10.88 26.88
C ASN A 687 2.86 11.31 26.79
N LEU A 688 3.16 12.58 26.51
CA LEU A 688 4.54 13.08 26.38
C LEU A 688 5.35 13.06 27.68
N ASN A 689 4.66 13.01 28.82
CA ASN A 689 5.31 12.92 30.15
C ASN A 689 5.68 11.48 30.53
N ARG A 690 5.36 10.49 29.69
CA ARG A 690 5.72 9.09 29.92
C ARG A 690 7.25 8.94 29.90
N LYS A 691 7.78 8.17 30.86
CA LYS A 691 9.22 7.87 30.91
C LYS A 691 9.65 7.13 29.64
N GLY A 692 10.71 7.61 29.00
CA GLY A 692 11.31 6.98 27.81
C GLY A 692 10.75 7.44 26.48
N VAL A 693 9.92 8.49 26.43
CA VAL A 693 9.52 9.12 25.16
C VAL A 693 10.74 9.70 24.47
N GLY A 694 11.03 9.20 23.26
CA GLY A 694 12.14 9.65 22.44
C GLY A 694 11.95 11.08 21.93
N GLU A 695 13.03 11.86 21.89
CA GLU A 695 13.00 13.25 21.41
C GLU A 695 12.59 13.35 19.95
N GLY A 696 12.94 12.36 19.11
CA GLY A 696 12.50 12.30 17.72
C GLY A 696 10.98 12.30 17.57
N TRP A 697 10.27 11.54 18.42
CA TRP A 697 8.79 11.54 18.42
C TRP A 697 8.22 12.88 18.89
N LYS A 698 8.81 13.50 19.94
CA LYS A 698 8.39 14.83 20.39
C LYS A 698 8.51 15.88 19.29
N GLY A 699 9.55 15.78 18.44
CA GLY A 699 9.76 16.66 17.31
C GLY A 699 8.57 16.71 16.34
N PHE A 700 7.98 15.58 16.02
CA PHE A 700 6.78 15.52 15.16
C PHE A 700 5.55 16.14 15.83
N ILE A 701 5.34 15.88 17.12
CA ILE A 701 4.20 16.44 17.85
C ILE A 701 4.30 17.96 17.93
N HIS A 702 5.49 18.49 18.22
CA HIS A 702 5.72 19.94 18.27
C HIS A 702 5.65 20.58 16.88
N ALA A 703 6.07 19.85 15.81
CA ALA A 703 5.87 20.30 14.45
C ALA A 703 4.37 20.45 14.13
N MET A 704 3.56 19.46 14.49
CA MET A 704 2.10 19.53 14.29
C MET A 704 1.46 20.60 15.15
N GLU A 705 1.91 20.81 16.39
CA GLU A 705 1.47 21.93 17.23
C GLU A 705 1.72 23.29 16.55
N GLY A 706 2.81 23.42 15.79
CA GLY A 706 3.17 24.63 15.05
C GLY A 706 2.16 25.05 13.98
N THR A 707 1.20 24.20 13.63
CA THR A 707 0.13 24.55 12.68
C THR A 707 -0.90 25.52 13.30
N TYR A 708 -1.03 25.57 14.63
CA TYR A 708 -2.00 26.43 15.32
C TYR A 708 -1.41 27.25 16.49
N ASP A 709 -0.24 26.85 17.04
CA ASP A 709 0.48 27.55 18.10
C ASP A 709 1.99 27.58 17.80
N ARG A 710 2.37 28.53 16.95
CA ARG A 710 3.72 28.69 16.43
C ARG A 710 4.75 28.99 17.52
N GLU A 711 4.44 29.90 18.44
CA GLU A 711 5.40 30.35 19.45
C GLU A 711 5.73 29.24 20.44
N SER A 712 4.71 28.56 20.96
CA SER A 712 4.88 27.40 21.84
C SER A 712 5.69 26.29 21.15
N ALA A 713 5.39 26.00 19.90
CA ALA A 713 6.09 24.97 19.12
C ALA A 713 7.57 25.33 18.91
N LEU A 714 7.89 26.56 18.51
CA LEU A 714 9.27 27.03 18.33
C LEU A 714 10.08 26.93 19.62
N GLN A 715 9.51 27.35 20.77
CA GLN A 715 10.18 27.24 22.06
C GLN A 715 10.56 25.78 22.38
N LYS A 716 9.63 24.84 22.12
CA LYS A 716 9.84 23.41 22.40
C LYS A 716 10.86 22.80 21.45
N ILE A 717 10.78 23.08 20.15
CA ILE A 717 11.69 22.55 19.13
C ILE A 717 13.12 23.01 19.37
N ARG A 718 13.35 24.28 19.72
CA ARG A 718 14.68 24.81 20.06
C ARG A 718 15.33 24.11 21.26
N SER A 719 14.54 23.45 22.13
CA SER A 719 15.02 22.72 23.29
C SER A 719 15.38 21.26 23.01
N LEU A 720 14.98 20.68 21.86
CA LEU A 720 15.26 19.30 21.51
C LEU A 720 16.75 19.03 21.34
N LYS A 721 17.20 17.85 21.77
CA LYS A 721 18.60 17.39 21.69
C LYS A 721 18.82 16.29 20.66
N ALA A 722 17.75 15.67 20.18
CA ALA A 722 17.82 14.60 19.19
C ALA A 722 16.58 14.63 18.29
N PHE A 723 16.72 14.10 17.08
CA PHE A 723 15.71 14.08 16.04
C PHE A 723 15.55 12.66 15.50
N ASP A 724 14.46 12.42 14.80
CA ASP A 724 14.29 11.19 14.00
C ASP A 724 15.37 11.13 12.88
N ASP A 725 15.75 9.92 12.47
CA ASP A 725 16.81 9.71 11.48
C ASP A 725 16.55 10.42 10.14
N GLY A 726 15.29 10.59 9.78
CA GLY A 726 14.84 11.31 8.58
C GLY A 726 14.57 12.80 8.78
N ASN A 727 14.84 13.36 9.99
CA ASN A 727 14.50 14.73 10.34
C ASN A 727 15.72 15.49 10.88
N SER A 728 15.60 16.81 11.04
CA SER A 728 16.66 17.71 11.55
C SER A 728 16.07 18.94 12.19
N LEU A 729 16.87 19.71 12.93
CA LEU A 729 16.43 20.98 13.52
C LEU A 729 15.98 21.97 12.41
N SER A 730 16.77 22.10 11.35
CA SER A 730 16.45 23.01 10.25
C SER A 730 15.13 22.65 9.57
N ASN A 731 14.80 21.34 9.42
CA ASN A 731 13.54 20.91 8.85
C ASN A 731 12.34 21.21 9.76
N LEU A 732 12.50 21.05 11.07
CA LEU A 732 11.44 21.39 12.04
C LEU A 732 11.19 22.91 12.10
N LEU A 733 12.25 23.72 12.09
CA LEU A 733 12.14 25.18 12.02
C LEU A 733 11.51 25.62 10.71
N TRP A 734 11.99 25.07 9.58
CA TRP A 734 11.40 25.30 8.27
C TRP A 734 9.88 25.00 8.29
N TRP A 735 9.47 23.86 8.83
CA TRP A 735 8.07 23.48 8.89
C TRP A 735 7.24 24.54 9.61
N ILE A 736 7.66 24.94 10.80
CA ILE A 736 6.88 25.92 11.60
C ILE A 736 6.88 27.30 10.93
N HIS A 737 8.02 27.76 10.42
CA HIS A 737 8.11 29.06 9.77
C HIS A 737 7.35 29.13 8.45
N SER A 738 7.13 27.99 7.79
CA SER A 738 6.34 27.92 6.54
C SER A 738 4.82 27.91 6.77
N ARG A 739 4.34 27.84 8.02
CA ARG A 739 2.88 27.82 8.31
C ARG A 739 2.22 29.19 8.17
N GLY A 740 2.98 30.27 8.18
CA GLY A 740 2.45 31.65 8.15
C GLY A 740 1.83 32.09 9.49
N ASP A 741 1.36 33.34 9.55
CA ASP A 741 0.51 33.76 10.65
C ASP A 741 -0.91 33.26 10.38
N VAL A 742 -1.61 32.81 11.42
CA VAL A 742 -3.02 32.43 11.33
C VAL A 742 -3.82 33.73 11.08
N VAL A 743 -3.97 34.11 9.84
CA VAL A 743 -5.04 35.03 9.42
C VAL A 743 -6.25 34.12 9.23
N GLU A 744 -7.32 34.38 9.96
CA GLU A 744 -8.65 33.83 9.67
C GLU A 744 -9.10 34.38 8.30
N GLU A 745 -8.48 33.93 7.20
CA GLU A 745 -9.02 34.11 5.88
C GLU A 745 -9.91 32.90 5.62
N GLU A 746 -11.20 33.18 5.45
CA GLU A 746 -12.15 32.26 4.83
C GLU A 746 -11.48 31.70 3.57
N PHE A 747 -11.19 30.41 3.58
CA PHE A 747 -10.65 29.72 2.42
C PHE A 747 -11.70 29.76 1.31
N ASP A 748 -11.53 30.72 0.40
CA ASP A 748 -12.19 30.70 -0.91
C ASP A 748 -11.61 29.50 -1.70
N HIS A 749 -12.34 28.41 -1.73
CA HIS A 749 -12.01 27.19 -2.46
C HIS A 749 -11.88 27.37 -3.99
N GLY A 750 -11.87 28.61 -4.49
CA GLY A 750 -11.94 28.94 -5.91
C GLY A 750 -10.64 29.36 -6.60
N LYS A 751 -9.51 29.53 -5.90
CA LYS A 751 -8.28 30.05 -6.54
C LYS A 751 -7.02 29.27 -6.18
N HIS A 752 -6.98 28.00 -6.51
CA HIS A 752 -5.72 27.29 -6.64
C HIS A 752 -5.23 27.40 -8.09
N TYR A 753 -4.09 28.04 -8.30
CA TYR A 753 -3.39 28.02 -9.58
C TYR A 753 -2.99 26.57 -9.88
N CYS A 754 -3.78 25.90 -10.69
CA CYS A 754 -3.46 24.62 -11.24
C CYS A 754 -2.49 24.83 -12.41
N TRP A 755 -1.30 24.29 -12.37
CA TRP A 755 -0.35 24.26 -13.49
C TRP A 755 -0.94 23.61 -14.76
N PHE A 756 -2.15 23.04 -14.68
CA PHE A 756 -2.86 22.32 -15.73
C PHE A 756 -4.04 23.08 -16.32
N ASP A 757 -4.21 24.37 -16.03
CA ASP A 757 -5.32 25.20 -16.58
C ASP A 757 -5.38 25.24 -18.12
N HIS A 758 -4.33 24.82 -18.80
CA HIS A 758 -4.30 24.68 -20.27
C HIS A 758 -4.80 23.32 -20.79
N TYR A 759 -5.16 22.36 -19.92
CA TYR A 759 -5.62 21.02 -20.32
C TYR A 759 -7.03 20.67 -19.81
N CYS A 760 -7.72 21.59 -19.17
CA CYS A 760 -9.07 21.38 -18.62
C CYS A 760 -10.20 21.97 -19.49
N HIS A 761 -9.95 22.20 -20.80
CA HIS A 761 -10.98 22.56 -21.76
C HIS A 761 -11.21 21.48 -22.79
#